data_dcf830956f3b6d2effac923a66432475
#
_entry.id   dcf830956f3b6d2effac923a66432475
#
_cell.length_a   1.000
_cell.length_b   1.000
_cell.length_c   1.000
_cell.angle_alpha   90.00
_cell.angle_beta   90.00
_cell.angle_gamma   90.00
#
_symmetry.space_group_name_H-M   'P 1'
#
loop_
_entity.id
_entity.type
_entity.pdbx_description
1 polymer ?
#
loop_
_entity_poly.entity_id
_entity_poly.type
_entity_poly.pdbx_seq_one_letter_code
_entity_poly.pdbx_strand_id
1 'polypeptide(L)'
;MASSPSSAPHPVDQVPSFARLTVLGIQHVLAFYAGAVIVPWVIAQNLGLDTHTLIHLINADLFTCGIATIIQSAGIGRFIGVKLPLIQGVTFTAVSPLIAIGAAATPPGADPKTGLATMYGSIIAVGLIVFLVAPFFAKLLPFFPPIVTGTLLTVMGTTLLSVSAGDIVAWADKAADDSAKASATFEALGFAFGTIAIIVVIQRLFKGFMGTLSVLLALLVMTALAFAMGKTNFSGVGEASWLGVTTPFYFGLPRFSATAILAMIIVMAVTAVETTGDVFATGEVVGKRITPRDIANALRADGLSTLLGGVLNSFPYTCFAQNVGLVRLTRVKSRWVVTAAGVIMIILGLLPKAAAIVAAIPQPVIGGASLAMFANVAVVGIQTLSKVDLRDTRNAIIVSTSIGLALLVTLKPGIVSVMPSWLQIIFGSGVTIGSLTAIILNILFFHVGRQASPDVAVVNGKKINLDDVNAMDRSEFVSTFSVMFSQHTWPVERAWESRPFASVSELRSSFEDAVLTATPDEAEELIASYTDVVSLVLDGQGDEQSSSDLSTLSVGDATDEEAEELRALSTAYRDKFNRPLVICADNVVDRKHLLSSGWRRVEHSPAREARFALGEVIDIADLRFDQLVADANPMRAAWDAGIDRL
;
A
#
# COMPACT_ATOMS: atom_id res chain seq x y z
N MET A 1 -0.26 -42.70 27.55
CA MET A 1 -0.87 -41.44 27.12
C MET A 1 0.23 -40.40 27.04
N ALA A 2 0.77 -40.19 25.84
CA ALA A 2 1.76 -39.15 25.60
C ALA A 2 0.99 -37.81 25.41
N SER A 3 1.27 -36.85 26.28
CA SER A 3 0.76 -35.50 26.19
C SER A 3 1.26 -34.86 24.88
N SER A 4 0.33 -34.56 23.99
CA SER A 4 0.61 -33.73 22.80
C SER A 4 1.32 -32.45 23.23
N PRO A 5 2.40 -32.02 22.55
CA PRO A 5 3.05 -30.76 22.86
C PRO A 5 2.03 -29.64 22.62
N SER A 6 1.74 -28.87 23.67
CA SER A 6 0.95 -27.64 23.55
C SER A 6 1.68 -26.72 22.57
N SER A 7 1.14 -26.53 21.36
CA SER A 7 1.70 -25.61 20.38
C SER A 7 1.72 -24.22 21.02
N ALA A 8 2.91 -23.64 21.18
CA ALA A 8 3.05 -22.27 21.66
C ALA A 8 2.16 -21.34 20.80
N PRO A 9 1.45 -20.39 21.41
CA PRO A 9 0.56 -19.48 20.66
C PRO A 9 1.37 -18.72 19.61
N HIS A 10 0.75 -18.46 18.45
CA HIS A 10 1.39 -17.73 17.37
C HIS A 10 1.97 -16.40 17.90
N PRO A 11 3.14 -15.92 17.43
CA PRO A 11 3.78 -14.70 17.93
C PRO A 11 2.86 -13.47 17.96
N VAL A 12 1.87 -13.40 17.07
CA VAL A 12 0.85 -12.35 17.04
C VAL A 12 -0.02 -12.35 18.29
N ASP A 13 -0.30 -13.51 18.87
CA ASP A 13 -1.20 -13.66 20.02
C ASP A 13 -0.47 -13.69 21.37
N GLN A 14 0.86 -13.65 21.37
CA GLN A 14 1.67 -13.60 22.59
C GLN A 14 1.47 -12.26 23.30
N VAL A 15 1.20 -12.30 24.61
CA VAL A 15 1.02 -11.11 25.44
C VAL A 15 2.36 -10.79 26.14
N PRO A 16 3.04 -9.69 25.79
CA PRO A 16 4.23 -9.23 26.50
C PRO A 16 3.92 -8.80 27.94
N SER A 17 4.96 -8.63 28.77
CA SER A 17 4.79 -8.07 30.11
C SER A 17 4.21 -6.65 30.05
N PHE A 18 3.49 -6.23 31.11
CA PHE A 18 2.83 -4.93 31.18
C PHE A 18 3.79 -3.76 30.88
N ALA A 19 4.98 -3.76 31.48
CA ALA A 19 6.00 -2.72 31.22
C ALA A 19 6.39 -2.66 29.74
N ARG A 20 6.59 -3.83 29.12
CA ARG A 20 6.95 -3.92 27.68
C ARG A 20 5.78 -3.50 26.79
N LEU A 21 4.53 -3.85 27.13
CA LEU A 21 3.33 -3.38 26.44
C LEU A 21 3.23 -1.85 26.46
N THR A 22 3.45 -1.24 27.63
CA THR A 22 3.36 0.21 27.80
C THR A 22 4.44 0.93 26.99
N VAL A 23 5.72 0.52 27.10
CA VAL A 23 6.83 1.17 26.40
C VAL A 23 6.66 1.05 24.88
N LEU A 24 6.37 -0.15 24.38
CA LEU A 24 6.17 -0.38 22.95
C LEU A 24 4.87 0.27 22.44
N GLY A 25 3.80 0.27 23.26
CA GLY A 25 2.57 0.97 22.95
C GLY A 25 2.78 2.49 22.79
N ILE A 26 3.51 3.12 23.72
CA ILE A 26 3.92 4.53 23.61
C ILE A 26 4.72 4.76 22.32
N GLN A 27 5.64 3.87 21.99
CA GLN A 27 6.43 3.96 20.75
C GLN A 27 5.54 3.98 19.49
N HIS A 28 4.52 3.12 19.44
CA HIS A 28 3.55 3.11 18.35
C HIS A 28 2.72 4.40 18.29
N VAL A 29 2.27 4.91 19.47
CA VAL A 29 1.52 6.16 19.54
C VAL A 29 2.36 7.34 19.05
N LEU A 30 3.61 7.47 19.50
CA LEU A 30 4.50 8.57 19.09
C LEU A 30 4.75 8.58 17.58
N ALA A 31 4.92 7.41 16.96
CA ALA A 31 5.10 7.30 15.51
C ALA A 31 3.83 7.67 14.72
N PHE A 32 2.66 7.42 15.29
CA PHE A 32 1.36 7.68 14.69
C PHE A 32 0.85 9.11 14.93
N TYR A 33 1.19 9.71 16.07
CA TYR A 33 0.56 10.92 16.63
C TYR A 33 0.54 12.11 15.66
N ALA A 34 1.67 12.37 14.98
CA ALA A 34 1.76 13.48 14.03
C ALA A 34 0.75 13.33 12.87
N GLY A 35 0.59 12.10 12.35
CA GLY A 35 -0.39 11.82 11.30
C GLY A 35 -1.83 11.98 11.76
N ALA A 36 -2.14 11.54 12.97
CA ALA A 36 -3.49 11.64 13.53
C ALA A 36 -3.94 13.09 13.69
N VAL A 37 -3.11 13.95 14.24
CA VAL A 37 -3.50 15.34 14.55
C VAL A 37 -3.56 16.26 13.32
N ILE A 38 -2.87 15.93 12.25
CA ILE A 38 -2.84 16.74 11.02
C ILE A 38 -4.21 16.76 10.33
N VAL A 39 -4.93 15.63 10.27
CA VAL A 39 -6.21 15.55 9.55
C VAL A 39 -7.28 16.47 10.17
N PRO A 40 -7.62 16.36 11.48
CA PRO A 40 -8.58 17.27 12.09
C PRO A 40 -8.13 18.73 12.00
N TRP A 41 -6.81 18.98 12.08
CA TRP A 41 -6.25 20.32 11.98
C TRP A 41 -6.48 20.93 10.58
N VAL A 42 -6.11 20.20 9.51
CA VAL A 42 -6.27 20.64 8.11
C VAL A 42 -7.74 20.89 7.78
N ILE A 43 -8.63 19.98 8.19
CA ILE A 43 -10.08 20.14 7.94
C ILE A 43 -10.62 21.37 8.68
N ALA A 44 -10.25 21.56 9.94
CA ALA A 44 -10.70 22.70 10.72
C ALA A 44 -10.25 24.04 10.14
N GLN A 45 -8.99 24.15 9.70
CA GLN A 45 -8.46 25.38 9.09
C GLN A 45 -9.14 25.69 7.76
N ASN A 46 -9.29 24.69 6.90
CA ASN A 46 -9.90 24.89 5.57
C ASN A 46 -11.42 25.15 5.63
N LEU A 47 -12.09 24.74 6.68
CA LEU A 47 -13.49 25.08 6.95
C LEU A 47 -13.66 26.38 7.78
N GLY A 48 -12.56 27.00 8.23
CA GLY A 48 -12.60 28.22 9.03
C GLY A 48 -13.17 28.03 10.45
N LEU A 49 -12.96 26.85 11.04
CA LEU A 49 -13.45 26.53 12.39
C LEU A 49 -12.59 27.20 13.47
N ASP A 50 -13.22 27.55 14.60
CA ASP A 50 -12.55 28.16 15.73
C ASP A 50 -11.63 27.18 16.49
N THR A 51 -10.69 27.72 17.27
CA THR A 51 -9.71 26.93 18.03
C THR A 51 -10.36 25.97 19.03
N HIS A 52 -11.48 26.34 19.64
CA HIS A 52 -12.20 25.46 20.57
C HIS A 52 -12.75 24.23 19.83
N THR A 53 -13.33 24.44 18.67
CA THR A 53 -13.79 23.35 17.78
C THR A 53 -12.63 22.48 17.32
N LEU A 54 -11.50 23.06 16.95
CA LEU A 54 -10.30 22.31 16.57
C LEU A 54 -9.81 21.41 17.73
N ILE A 55 -9.73 21.92 18.95
CA ILE A 55 -9.35 21.12 20.13
C ILE A 55 -10.33 19.96 20.34
N HIS A 56 -11.62 20.22 20.18
CA HIS A 56 -12.64 19.17 20.28
C HIS A 56 -12.47 18.09 19.22
N LEU A 57 -12.21 18.49 17.95
CA LEU A 57 -11.98 17.53 16.84
C LEU A 57 -10.75 16.68 17.06
N ILE A 58 -9.62 17.26 17.54
CA ILE A 58 -8.40 16.51 17.84
C ILE A 58 -8.65 15.50 18.97
N ASN A 59 -9.36 15.89 20.03
CA ASN A 59 -9.69 14.99 21.13
C ASN A 59 -10.61 13.86 20.66
N ALA A 60 -11.66 14.19 19.92
CA ALA A 60 -12.60 13.23 19.35
C ALA A 60 -11.90 12.22 18.45
N ASP A 61 -10.94 12.71 17.65
CA ASP A 61 -10.16 11.87 16.75
C ASP A 61 -9.26 10.90 17.51
N LEU A 62 -8.42 11.39 18.42
CA LEU A 62 -7.53 10.53 19.22
C LEU A 62 -8.30 9.49 20.04
N PHE A 63 -9.42 9.90 20.64
CA PHE A 63 -10.29 9.00 21.41
C PHE A 63 -10.85 7.88 20.51
N THR A 64 -11.38 8.25 19.37
CA THR A 64 -11.97 7.29 18.42
C THR A 64 -10.91 6.43 17.73
N CYS A 65 -9.72 6.99 17.39
CA CYS A 65 -8.57 6.24 16.91
C CYS A 65 -8.19 5.10 17.87
N GLY A 66 -8.20 5.39 19.16
CA GLY A 66 -7.90 4.39 20.18
C GLY A 66 -8.92 3.25 20.17
N ILE A 67 -10.22 3.58 20.14
CA ILE A 67 -11.31 2.58 20.03
C ILE A 67 -11.17 1.77 18.72
N ALA A 68 -10.98 2.43 17.61
CA ALA A 68 -10.81 1.82 16.28
C ALA A 68 -9.62 0.85 16.25
N THR A 69 -8.49 1.26 16.84
CA THR A 69 -7.29 0.43 16.97
C THR A 69 -7.53 -0.82 17.80
N ILE A 70 -8.27 -0.71 18.91
CA ILE A 70 -8.64 -1.87 19.73
C ILE A 70 -9.58 -2.79 18.94
N ILE A 71 -10.56 -2.25 18.24
CA ILE A 71 -11.48 -3.04 17.38
C ILE A 71 -10.68 -3.82 16.33
N GLN A 72 -9.69 -3.22 15.68
CA GLN A 72 -8.91 -3.86 14.62
C GLN A 72 -7.93 -4.89 15.18
N SER A 73 -7.19 -4.56 16.25
CA SER A 73 -6.10 -5.37 16.78
C SER A 73 -6.55 -6.47 17.75
N ALA A 74 -7.46 -6.18 18.69
CA ALA A 74 -8.04 -7.17 19.61
C ALA A 74 -9.16 -7.96 18.93
N GLY A 75 -9.97 -7.28 18.11
CA GLY A 75 -11.12 -7.83 17.42
C GLY A 75 -12.36 -7.95 18.30
N ILE A 76 -13.55 -7.97 17.69
CA ILE A 76 -14.83 -8.25 18.35
C ILE A 76 -15.38 -9.58 17.81
N GLY A 77 -15.41 -10.59 18.67
CA GLY A 77 -15.87 -11.93 18.28
C GLY A 77 -15.01 -12.55 17.16
N ARG A 78 -15.69 -13.12 16.15
CA ARG A 78 -15.04 -13.82 15.02
C ARG A 78 -15.15 -13.07 13.69
N PHE A 79 -15.81 -11.91 13.67
CA PHE A 79 -16.25 -11.25 12.44
C PHE A 79 -15.74 -9.82 12.28
N ILE A 80 -15.22 -9.18 13.31
CA ILE A 80 -14.77 -7.80 13.27
C ILE A 80 -13.33 -7.74 13.78
N GLY A 81 -12.45 -7.09 12.99
CA GLY A 81 -11.04 -6.95 13.29
C GLY A 81 -10.19 -8.12 12.78
N VAL A 82 -9.07 -7.78 12.12
CA VAL A 82 -8.14 -8.76 11.52
C VAL A 82 -7.23 -9.43 12.55
N LYS A 83 -7.17 -8.87 13.77
CA LYS A 83 -6.32 -9.37 14.88
C LYS A 83 -4.83 -9.42 14.52
N LEU A 84 -4.36 -8.34 13.91
CA LEU A 84 -2.97 -8.08 13.57
C LEU A 84 -2.47 -6.83 14.31
N PRO A 85 -1.15 -6.61 14.42
CA PRO A 85 -0.59 -5.40 15.02
C PRO A 85 -0.72 -4.20 14.06
N LEU A 86 -1.96 -3.75 13.81
CA LEU A 86 -2.33 -2.62 12.95
C LEU A 86 -3.00 -1.52 13.76
N ILE A 87 -2.49 -0.30 13.67
CA ILE A 87 -3.15 0.91 14.16
C ILE A 87 -4.21 1.34 13.16
N GLN A 88 -5.34 1.81 13.68
CA GLN A 88 -6.36 2.51 12.92
C GLN A 88 -6.17 4.02 13.08
N GLY A 89 -6.20 4.73 11.96
CA GLY A 89 -6.13 6.18 11.92
C GLY A 89 -7.08 6.76 10.90
N VAL A 90 -7.27 8.08 10.97
CA VAL A 90 -8.06 8.76 9.95
C VAL A 90 -7.40 8.72 8.60
N THR A 91 -8.17 8.42 7.56
CA THR A 91 -7.65 8.34 6.21
C THR A 91 -7.39 9.72 5.62
N PHE A 92 -6.21 9.93 5.05
CA PHE A 92 -5.91 11.17 4.31
C PHE A 92 -6.74 11.31 3.04
N THR A 93 -7.21 10.21 2.47
CA THR A 93 -8.06 10.16 1.26
C THR A 93 -9.37 10.93 1.48
N ALA A 94 -9.87 10.99 2.71
CA ALA A 94 -11.11 11.69 3.05
C ALA A 94 -10.96 13.22 3.21
N VAL A 95 -9.75 13.76 3.39
CA VAL A 95 -9.52 15.16 3.77
C VAL A 95 -10.16 16.13 2.76
N SER A 96 -9.76 16.06 1.49
CA SER A 96 -10.27 16.95 0.44
C SER A 96 -11.79 16.77 0.18
N PRO A 97 -12.33 15.54 0.09
CA PRO A 97 -13.78 15.34 0.00
C PRO A 97 -14.57 15.89 1.19
N LEU A 98 -14.09 15.71 2.43
CA LEU A 98 -14.76 16.23 3.62
C LEU A 98 -14.77 17.76 3.67
N ILE A 99 -13.66 18.41 3.28
CA ILE A 99 -13.60 19.87 3.12
C ILE A 99 -14.62 20.32 2.08
N ALA A 100 -14.70 19.67 0.92
CA ALA A 100 -15.66 19.99 -0.13
C ALA A 100 -17.12 19.82 0.34
N ILE A 101 -17.42 18.73 1.06
CA ILE A 101 -18.77 18.48 1.63
C ILE A 101 -19.12 19.54 2.68
N GLY A 102 -18.22 19.83 3.62
CA GLY A 102 -18.43 20.83 4.67
C GLY A 102 -18.66 22.23 4.10
N ALA A 103 -17.82 22.64 3.15
CA ALA A 103 -17.95 23.94 2.45
C ALA A 103 -19.24 24.05 1.66
N ALA A 104 -19.58 23.05 0.85
CA ALA A 104 -20.80 23.06 0.02
C ALA A 104 -22.10 22.99 0.85
N ALA A 105 -22.04 22.37 2.02
CA ALA A 105 -23.18 22.25 2.95
C ALA A 105 -23.35 23.46 3.87
N THR A 106 -22.41 24.40 3.89
CA THR A 106 -22.48 25.65 4.66
C THR A 106 -23.08 26.75 3.81
N PRO A 107 -24.29 27.28 4.16
CA PRO A 107 -24.86 28.40 3.43
C PRO A 107 -23.97 29.65 3.52
N PRO A 108 -23.95 30.51 2.49
CA PRO A 108 -23.21 31.77 2.53
C PRO A 108 -23.57 32.60 3.77
N GLY A 109 -22.56 33.01 4.55
CA GLY A 109 -22.74 33.80 5.77
C GLY A 109 -23.23 33.04 7.01
N ALA A 110 -23.42 31.72 6.90
CA ALA A 110 -23.74 30.88 8.08
C ALA A 110 -22.48 30.49 8.85
N ASP A 111 -22.66 30.04 10.09
CA ASP A 111 -21.57 29.46 10.91
C ASP A 111 -20.95 28.26 10.17
N PRO A 112 -19.61 28.23 9.98
CA PRO A 112 -18.90 27.11 9.37
C PRO A 112 -19.26 25.73 9.96
N LYS A 113 -19.65 25.67 11.25
CA LYS A 113 -20.10 24.44 11.91
C LYS A 113 -21.35 23.83 11.29
N THR A 114 -22.15 24.60 10.55
CA THR A 114 -23.40 24.12 9.94
C THR A 114 -23.16 22.99 8.95
N GLY A 115 -22.05 23.05 8.19
CA GLY A 115 -21.65 22.01 7.24
C GLY A 115 -21.25 20.69 7.89
N LEU A 116 -20.78 20.72 9.13
CA LEU A 116 -20.32 19.53 9.86
C LEU A 116 -21.42 18.47 10.03
N ALA A 117 -22.67 18.89 10.23
CA ALA A 117 -23.80 17.97 10.34
C ALA A 117 -23.99 17.09 9.10
N THR A 118 -23.80 17.66 7.89
CA THR A 118 -23.87 16.92 6.62
C THR A 118 -22.62 16.06 6.43
N MET A 119 -21.45 16.54 6.80
CA MET A 119 -20.21 15.80 6.77
C MET A 119 -20.33 14.54 7.65
N TYR A 120 -20.76 14.66 8.89
CA TYR A 120 -20.94 13.53 9.80
C TYR A 120 -22.05 12.57 9.36
N GLY A 121 -23.13 13.07 8.78
CA GLY A 121 -24.16 12.22 8.17
C GLY A 121 -23.60 11.33 7.05
N SER A 122 -22.74 11.88 6.20
CA SER A 122 -22.09 11.09 5.14
C SER A 122 -21.10 10.06 5.71
N ILE A 123 -20.35 10.38 6.76
CA ILE A 123 -19.41 9.47 7.43
C ILE A 123 -20.16 8.29 8.07
N ILE A 124 -21.24 8.56 8.80
CA ILE A 124 -22.07 7.52 9.42
C ILE A 124 -22.64 6.58 8.35
N ALA A 125 -23.23 7.14 7.29
CA ALA A 125 -23.85 6.36 6.24
C ALA A 125 -22.82 5.47 5.52
N VAL A 126 -21.65 6.02 5.14
CA VAL A 126 -20.62 5.25 4.45
C VAL A 126 -19.99 4.21 5.38
N GLY A 127 -19.79 4.51 6.66
CA GLY A 127 -19.30 3.54 7.63
C GLY A 127 -20.20 2.30 7.71
N LEU A 128 -21.52 2.52 7.75
CA LEU A 128 -22.50 1.42 7.71
C LEU A 128 -22.44 0.64 6.38
N ILE A 129 -22.35 1.35 5.24
CA ILE A 129 -22.26 0.72 3.92
C ILE A 129 -21.01 -0.15 3.83
N VAL A 130 -19.83 0.35 4.24
CA VAL A 130 -18.58 -0.42 4.22
C VAL A 130 -18.68 -1.66 5.11
N PHE A 131 -19.24 -1.51 6.31
CA PHE A 131 -19.45 -2.64 7.22
C PHE A 131 -20.29 -3.76 6.59
N LEU A 132 -21.36 -3.39 5.90
CA LEU A 132 -22.25 -4.36 5.25
C LEU A 132 -21.65 -4.96 3.97
N VAL A 133 -20.91 -4.18 3.18
CA VAL A 133 -20.33 -4.59 1.89
C VAL A 133 -19.01 -5.35 2.07
N ALA A 134 -18.34 -5.21 3.21
CA ALA A 134 -17.03 -5.82 3.48
C ALA A 134 -16.91 -7.31 3.07
N PRO A 135 -17.89 -8.21 3.29
CA PRO A 135 -17.78 -9.61 2.88
C PRO A 135 -17.70 -9.81 1.37
N PHE A 136 -18.21 -8.85 0.60
CA PHE A 136 -18.24 -8.89 -0.86
C PHE A 136 -17.08 -8.16 -1.50
N PHE A 137 -16.28 -7.43 -0.72
CA PHE A 137 -15.22 -6.57 -1.23
C PHE A 137 -14.14 -7.36 -1.99
N ALA A 138 -13.86 -8.60 -1.60
CA ALA A 138 -12.94 -9.46 -2.34
C ALA A 138 -13.32 -9.64 -3.83
N LYS A 139 -14.63 -9.57 -4.15
CA LYS A 139 -15.13 -9.60 -5.54
C LYS A 139 -14.93 -8.28 -6.29
N LEU A 140 -14.69 -7.19 -5.57
CA LEU A 140 -14.44 -5.86 -6.14
C LEU A 140 -12.96 -5.58 -6.36
N LEU A 141 -12.04 -6.35 -5.74
CA LEU A 141 -10.58 -6.18 -5.89
C LEU A 141 -10.11 -6.15 -7.35
N PRO A 142 -10.64 -6.95 -8.29
CA PRO A 142 -10.23 -6.89 -9.70
C PRO A 142 -10.46 -5.52 -10.37
N PHE A 143 -11.38 -4.68 -9.84
CA PHE A 143 -11.61 -3.32 -10.34
C PHE A 143 -10.59 -2.30 -9.80
N PHE A 144 -9.73 -2.71 -8.87
CA PHE A 144 -8.69 -1.90 -8.24
C PHE A 144 -7.28 -2.47 -8.48
N PRO A 145 -6.90 -2.72 -9.74
CA PRO A 145 -5.55 -3.18 -10.05
C PRO A 145 -4.51 -2.11 -9.68
N PRO A 146 -3.20 -2.43 -9.69
CA PRO A 146 -2.13 -1.47 -9.35
C PRO A 146 -2.18 -0.16 -10.13
N ILE A 147 -2.69 -0.17 -11.38
CA ILE A 147 -2.88 1.05 -12.18
C ILE A 147 -3.88 2.00 -11.50
N VAL A 148 -5.01 1.49 -11.02
CA VAL A 148 -6.02 2.29 -10.34
C VAL A 148 -5.49 2.75 -8.99
N THR A 149 -5.02 1.84 -8.14
CA THR A 149 -4.54 2.19 -6.79
C THR A 149 -3.36 3.14 -6.79
N GLY A 150 -2.38 2.94 -7.68
CA GLY A 150 -1.24 3.84 -7.84
C GLY A 150 -1.66 5.21 -8.33
N THR A 151 -2.60 5.29 -9.29
CA THR A 151 -3.17 6.56 -9.74
C THR A 151 -3.88 7.30 -8.61
N LEU A 152 -4.70 6.59 -7.82
CA LEU A 152 -5.43 7.15 -6.70
C LEU A 152 -4.51 7.75 -5.64
N LEU A 153 -3.48 7.01 -5.22
CA LEU A 153 -2.49 7.48 -4.25
C LEU A 153 -1.70 8.69 -4.78
N THR A 154 -1.33 8.67 -6.06
CA THR A 154 -0.65 9.81 -6.70
C THR A 154 -1.53 11.04 -6.74
N VAL A 155 -2.80 10.90 -7.15
CA VAL A 155 -3.80 11.97 -7.15
C VAL A 155 -4.01 12.52 -5.74
N MET A 156 -4.22 11.64 -4.75
CA MET A 156 -4.41 12.04 -3.36
C MET A 156 -3.21 12.84 -2.84
N GLY A 157 -2.00 12.28 -2.98
CA GLY A 157 -0.81 12.96 -2.51
C GLY A 157 -0.61 14.32 -3.18
N THR A 158 -0.73 14.41 -4.50
CA THR A 158 -0.51 15.66 -5.26
C THR A 158 -1.59 16.73 -5.01
N THR A 159 -2.85 16.35 -4.87
CA THR A 159 -3.93 17.30 -4.58
C THR A 159 -3.82 17.88 -3.16
N LEU A 160 -3.43 17.07 -2.18
CA LEU A 160 -3.24 17.52 -0.80
C LEU A 160 -2.02 18.42 -0.61
N LEU A 161 -1.03 18.38 -1.53
CA LEU A 161 0.06 19.38 -1.53
C LEU A 161 -0.48 20.79 -1.70
N SER A 162 -1.52 21.00 -2.52
CA SER A 162 -2.17 22.32 -2.67
C SER A 162 -2.81 22.79 -1.37
N VAL A 163 -3.43 21.89 -0.62
CA VAL A 163 -4.00 22.21 0.71
C VAL A 163 -2.90 22.64 1.67
N SER A 164 -1.81 21.87 1.76
CA SER A 164 -0.66 22.24 2.62
C SER A 164 -0.02 23.57 2.21
N ALA A 165 0.09 23.84 0.91
CA ALA A 165 0.60 25.12 0.42
C ALA A 165 -0.32 26.28 0.82
N GLY A 166 -1.64 26.08 0.72
CA GLY A 166 -2.64 27.02 1.21
C GLY A 166 -2.47 27.33 2.70
N ASP A 167 -2.27 26.29 3.52
CA ASP A 167 -2.05 26.44 4.97
C ASP A 167 -0.77 27.27 5.29
N ILE A 168 0.31 27.10 4.50
CA ILE A 168 1.52 27.88 4.65
C ILE A 168 1.27 29.36 4.34
N VAL A 169 0.60 29.65 3.23
CA VAL A 169 0.37 31.03 2.76
C VAL A 169 -0.66 31.76 3.61
N ALA A 170 -1.68 31.08 4.13
CA ALA A 170 -2.74 31.67 4.94
C ALA A 170 -2.23 32.39 6.21
N TRP A 171 -1.02 32.10 6.65
CA TRP A 171 -0.35 32.86 7.72
C TRP A 171 -0.16 34.33 7.34
N ALA A 172 0.24 34.59 6.09
CA ALA A 172 0.48 35.93 5.58
C ALA A 172 -0.80 36.72 5.30
N ASP A 173 -1.92 36.03 5.04
CA ASP A 173 -3.21 36.68 4.76
C ASP A 173 -3.80 37.41 5.97
N LYS A 174 -3.28 37.14 7.19
CA LYS A 174 -3.65 37.82 8.43
C LYS A 174 -2.90 39.17 8.64
N ALA A 175 -1.96 39.50 7.75
CA ALA A 175 -1.18 40.72 7.86
C ALA A 175 -1.99 41.97 7.47
N ALA A 176 -1.71 43.10 8.11
CA ALA A 176 -2.49 44.32 8.01
C ALA A 176 -2.29 45.07 6.68
N ASP A 177 -1.14 44.95 6.05
CA ASP A 177 -0.77 45.63 4.80
C ASP A 177 0.18 44.77 3.94
N ASP A 178 0.42 45.24 2.68
CA ASP A 178 1.24 44.50 1.72
C ASP A 178 2.71 44.31 2.15
N SER A 179 3.26 45.27 2.88
CA SER A 179 4.64 45.16 3.40
C SER A 179 4.72 44.14 4.52
N ALA A 180 3.78 44.17 5.46
CA ALA A 180 3.65 43.17 6.51
C ALA A 180 3.35 41.78 5.93
N LYS A 181 2.56 41.70 4.85
CA LYS A 181 2.25 40.48 4.15
C LYS A 181 3.49 39.84 3.51
N ALA A 182 4.34 40.62 2.87
CA ALA A 182 5.62 40.13 2.33
C ALA A 182 6.52 39.55 3.44
N SER A 183 6.68 40.26 4.55
CA SER A 183 7.45 39.79 5.71
C SER A 183 6.85 38.51 6.32
N ALA A 184 5.53 38.45 6.49
CA ALA A 184 4.82 37.29 7.01
C ALA A 184 4.93 36.08 6.07
N THR A 185 4.98 36.31 4.76
CA THR A 185 5.20 35.24 3.76
C THR A 185 6.61 34.63 3.90
N PHE A 186 7.65 35.46 4.03
CA PHE A 186 9.02 34.96 4.26
C PHE A 186 9.13 34.21 5.58
N GLU A 187 8.46 34.68 6.61
CA GLU A 187 8.41 34.00 7.91
C GLU A 187 7.72 32.65 7.80
N ALA A 188 6.56 32.59 7.13
CA ALA A 188 5.82 31.35 6.89
C ALA A 188 6.65 30.32 6.11
N LEU A 189 7.32 30.75 5.04
CA LEU A 189 8.25 29.91 4.28
C LEU A 189 9.42 29.45 5.14
N GLY A 190 9.97 30.32 5.99
CA GLY A 190 11.04 29.97 6.93
C GLY A 190 10.62 28.85 7.90
N PHE A 191 9.41 28.94 8.47
CA PHE A 191 8.86 27.87 9.33
C PHE A 191 8.58 26.58 8.57
N ALA A 192 7.97 26.66 7.39
CA ALA A 192 7.64 25.49 6.58
C ALA A 192 8.92 24.76 6.10
N PHE A 193 9.86 25.47 5.50
CA PHE A 193 11.13 24.91 5.04
C PHE A 193 12.01 24.43 6.20
N GLY A 194 12.01 25.15 7.33
CA GLY A 194 12.68 24.71 8.55
C GLY A 194 12.12 23.37 9.05
N THR A 195 10.79 23.21 9.05
CA THR A 195 10.14 21.95 9.40
C THR A 195 10.57 20.81 8.47
N ILE A 196 10.54 21.04 7.15
CA ILE A 196 10.95 20.04 6.16
C ILE A 196 12.45 19.71 6.32
N ALA A 197 13.29 20.73 6.50
CA ALA A 197 14.74 20.54 6.68
C ALA A 197 15.03 19.67 7.91
N ILE A 198 14.37 19.91 9.03
CA ILE A 198 14.53 19.10 10.25
C ILE A 198 14.08 17.65 9.99
N ILE A 199 12.94 17.43 9.30
CA ILE A 199 12.49 16.08 8.92
C ILE A 199 13.59 15.37 8.12
N VAL A 200 14.12 16.02 7.09
CA VAL A 200 15.18 15.45 6.22
C VAL A 200 16.46 15.17 7.00
N VAL A 201 16.90 16.10 7.85
CA VAL A 201 18.10 15.95 8.68
C VAL A 201 17.96 14.78 9.65
N ILE A 202 16.80 14.67 10.34
CA ILE A 202 16.56 13.56 11.26
C ILE A 202 16.57 12.23 10.50
N GLN A 203 15.89 12.13 9.35
CA GLN A 203 15.88 10.92 8.54
C GLN A 203 17.26 10.56 7.97
N ARG A 204 18.12 11.57 7.69
CA ARG A 204 19.49 11.36 7.22
C ARG A 204 20.42 10.89 8.33
N LEU A 205 20.30 11.45 9.52
CA LEU A 205 21.20 11.19 10.64
C LEU A 205 20.80 9.96 11.45
N PHE A 206 19.50 9.70 11.58
CA PHE A 206 18.96 8.64 12.42
C PHE A 206 18.24 7.59 11.58
N LYS A 207 18.65 6.33 11.76
CA LYS A 207 17.96 5.17 11.19
C LYS A 207 17.01 4.57 12.21
N GLY A 208 16.03 3.83 11.74
CA GLY A 208 15.15 3.10 12.62
C GLY A 208 14.05 3.96 13.24
N PHE A 209 13.71 3.70 14.50
CA PHE A 209 12.60 4.34 15.19
C PHE A 209 12.71 5.87 15.25
N MET A 210 13.91 6.42 15.48
CA MET A 210 14.09 7.87 15.50
C MET A 210 13.78 8.52 14.15
N GLY A 211 14.06 7.84 13.04
CA GLY A 211 13.65 8.29 11.69
C GLY A 211 12.13 8.36 11.53
N THR A 212 11.37 7.43 12.12
CA THR A 212 9.89 7.45 12.07
C THR A 212 9.30 8.60 12.89
N LEU A 213 10.00 9.10 13.89
CA LEU A 213 9.60 10.24 14.70
C LEU A 213 9.94 11.61 14.07
N SER A 214 10.56 11.64 12.89
CA SER A 214 11.07 12.87 12.29
C SER A 214 10.04 13.98 12.17
N VAL A 215 8.81 13.67 11.78
CA VAL A 215 7.70 14.64 11.67
C VAL A 215 7.33 15.20 13.05
N LEU A 216 7.13 14.32 14.03
CA LEU A 216 6.79 14.75 15.39
C LEU A 216 7.87 15.63 16.01
N LEU A 217 9.14 15.23 15.87
CA LEU A 217 10.26 16.00 16.38
C LEU A 217 10.41 17.36 15.67
N ALA A 218 10.18 17.41 14.37
CA ALA A 218 10.19 18.67 13.62
C ALA A 218 9.08 19.62 14.09
N LEU A 219 7.85 19.10 14.30
CA LEU A 219 6.75 19.89 14.87
C LEU A 219 7.11 20.45 16.25
N LEU A 220 7.68 19.66 17.14
CA LEU A 220 8.09 20.10 18.48
C LEU A 220 9.19 21.16 18.43
N VAL A 221 10.25 20.93 17.66
CA VAL A 221 11.40 21.86 17.56
C VAL A 221 10.96 23.18 16.95
N MET A 222 10.21 23.16 15.83
CA MET A 222 9.78 24.39 15.17
C MET A 222 8.71 25.14 15.97
N THR A 223 7.84 24.45 16.71
CA THR A 223 6.91 25.11 17.62
C THR A 223 7.64 25.76 18.80
N ALA A 224 8.65 25.09 19.37
CA ALA A 224 9.47 25.68 20.42
C ALA A 224 10.23 26.92 19.90
N LEU A 225 10.76 26.89 18.68
CA LEU A 225 11.39 28.04 18.02
C LEU A 225 10.37 29.18 17.84
N ALA A 226 9.17 28.88 17.34
CA ALA A 226 8.12 29.88 17.15
C ALA A 226 7.70 30.51 18.49
N PHE A 227 7.61 29.71 19.56
CA PHE A 227 7.36 30.21 20.91
C PHE A 227 8.48 31.15 21.39
N ALA A 228 9.74 30.76 21.22
CA ALA A 228 10.90 31.59 21.57
C ALA A 228 10.93 32.91 20.78
N MET A 229 10.43 32.92 19.54
CA MET A 229 10.28 34.11 18.70
C MET A 229 9.01 34.94 19.01
N GLY A 230 8.18 34.52 19.97
CA GLY A 230 6.91 35.19 20.32
C GLY A 230 5.83 35.07 19.25
N LYS A 231 5.92 34.11 18.34
CA LYS A 231 4.99 33.90 17.22
C LYS A 231 3.84 32.95 17.54
N THR A 232 3.91 32.25 18.66
CA THR A 232 2.83 31.46 19.21
C THR A 232 2.80 31.57 20.73
N ASN A 233 1.66 31.30 21.33
CA ASN A 233 1.50 31.25 22.77
C ASN A 233 0.68 30.03 23.19
N PHE A 234 0.88 29.64 24.44
CA PHE A 234 0.18 28.49 25.02
C PHE A 234 -0.88 28.92 26.07
N SER A 235 -1.40 30.17 25.98
CA SER A 235 -2.41 30.67 26.92
C SER A 235 -3.67 29.77 26.90
N GLY A 236 -4.12 29.35 25.72
CA GLY A 236 -5.27 28.44 25.59
C GLY A 236 -5.08 27.07 26.24
N VAL A 237 -3.82 26.62 26.44
CA VAL A 237 -3.52 25.39 27.18
C VAL A 237 -3.84 25.54 28.66
N GLY A 238 -3.64 26.76 29.22
CA GLY A 238 -4.03 27.09 30.61
C GLY A 238 -5.54 26.99 30.81
N GLU A 239 -6.31 27.46 29.86
CA GLU A 239 -7.77 27.53 29.91
C GLU A 239 -8.43 26.17 29.61
N ALA A 240 -7.76 25.28 28.86
CA ALA A 240 -8.28 23.96 28.55
C ALA A 240 -8.46 23.10 29.82
N SER A 241 -9.54 22.34 29.85
CA SER A 241 -9.80 21.40 30.95
C SER A 241 -8.80 20.25 30.97
N TRP A 242 -8.57 19.65 32.14
CA TRP A 242 -7.70 18.46 32.23
C TRP A 242 -8.39 17.21 31.68
N LEU A 243 -9.71 17.10 31.81
CA LEU A 243 -10.49 15.98 31.30
C LEU A 243 -11.64 16.51 30.45
N GLY A 244 -11.85 15.88 29.33
CA GLY A 244 -12.96 16.14 28.42
C GLY A 244 -13.38 14.87 27.72
N VAL A 245 -14.66 14.68 27.53
CA VAL A 245 -15.22 13.53 26.83
C VAL A 245 -15.88 14.04 25.55
N THR A 246 -15.61 13.43 24.43
CA THR A 246 -16.38 13.68 23.20
C THR A 246 -17.79 13.11 23.38
N THR A 247 -18.80 13.95 23.18
CA THR A 247 -20.19 13.53 23.25
C THR A 247 -20.70 13.18 21.84
N PRO A 248 -21.52 12.14 21.70
CA PRO A 248 -22.14 11.83 20.40
C PRO A 248 -22.90 13.04 19.84
N PHE A 249 -22.77 13.25 18.55
CA PHE A 249 -23.48 14.31 17.81
C PHE A 249 -23.26 15.73 18.37
N TYR A 250 -22.07 16.05 18.82
CA TYR A 250 -21.73 17.36 19.42
C TYR A 250 -22.07 18.54 18.50
N PHE A 251 -21.92 18.38 17.18
CA PHE A 251 -22.24 19.43 16.19
C PHE A 251 -23.70 19.36 15.71
N GLY A 252 -24.57 18.70 16.44
CA GLY A 252 -25.98 18.54 16.11
C GLY A 252 -26.29 17.21 15.41
N LEU A 253 -27.59 17.02 15.12
CA LEU A 253 -28.04 15.79 14.48
C LEU A 253 -27.49 15.67 13.06
N PRO A 254 -27.02 14.48 12.63
CA PRO A 254 -26.46 14.27 11.31
C PRO A 254 -27.49 14.51 10.20
N ARG A 255 -27.07 15.18 9.13
CA ARG A 255 -27.87 15.41 7.93
C ARG A 255 -27.35 14.52 6.80
N PHE A 256 -28.23 13.76 6.18
CA PHE A 256 -27.86 12.83 5.13
C PHE A 256 -28.08 13.48 3.76
N SER A 257 -26.98 13.55 2.97
CA SER A 257 -26.98 14.01 1.58
C SER A 257 -26.54 12.87 0.69
N ALA A 258 -27.35 12.51 -0.32
CA ALA A 258 -27.03 11.41 -1.22
C ALA A 258 -25.73 11.65 -1.99
N THR A 259 -25.45 12.88 -2.40
CA THR A 259 -24.22 13.25 -3.12
C THR A 259 -22.99 13.20 -2.22
N ALA A 260 -23.10 13.65 -0.97
CA ALA A 260 -22.04 13.52 0.02
C ALA A 260 -21.75 12.06 0.35
N ILE A 261 -22.78 11.24 0.51
CA ILE A 261 -22.64 9.79 0.73
C ILE A 261 -21.95 9.12 -0.46
N LEU A 262 -22.36 9.47 -1.70
CA LEU A 262 -21.74 8.92 -2.92
C LEU A 262 -20.26 9.29 -3.02
N ALA A 263 -19.89 10.55 -2.76
CA ALA A 263 -18.49 10.97 -2.72
C ALA A 263 -17.69 10.18 -1.67
N MET A 264 -18.28 9.95 -0.48
CA MET A 264 -17.62 9.19 0.57
C MET A 264 -17.57 7.68 0.29
N ILE A 265 -18.50 7.11 -0.49
CA ILE A 265 -18.41 5.71 -0.98
C ILE A 265 -17.15 5.54 -1.85
N ILE A 266 -16.89 6.48 -2.76
CA ILE A 266 -15.70 6.45 -3.62
C ILE A 266 -14.43 6.50 -2.74
N VAL A 267 -14.38 7.41 -1.77
CA VAL A 267 -13.27 7.51 -0.82
C VAL A 267 -13.04 6.21 -0.09
N MET A 268 -14.10 5.62 0.48
CA MET A 268 -13.97 4.39 1.29
C MET A 268 -13.67 3.15 0.43
N ALA A 269 -14.03 3.14 -0.85
CA ALA A 269 -13.60 2.09 -1.76
C ALA A 269 -12.08 2.12 -1.97
N VAL A 270 -11.48 3.31 -2.11
CA VAL A 270 -10.02 3.50 -2.16
C VAL A 270 -9.38 3.06 -0.84
N THR A 271 -9.90 3.55 0.27
CA THR A 271 -9.44 3.23 1.62
C THR A 271 -9.48 1.71 1.90
N ALA A 272 -10.50 1.01 1.42
CA ALA A 272 -10.60 -0.43 1.57
C ALA A 272 -9.47 -1.19 0.82
N VAL A 273 -9.01 -0.66 -0.31
CA VAL A 273 -7.84 -1.21 -1.03
C VAL A 273 -6.55 -0.93 -0.25
N GLU A 274 -6.38 0.29 0.30
CA GLU A 274 -5.24 0.63 1.17
C GLU A 274 -5.17 -0.32 2.36
N THR A 275 -6.27 -0.48 3.11
CA THR A 275 -6.38 -1.43 4.23
C THR A 275 -6.03 -2.85 3.80
N THR A 276 -6.50 -3.30 2.63
CA THR A 276 -6.18 -4.64 2.11
C THR A 276 -4.68 -4.81 1.91
N GLY A 277 -4.01 -3.83 1.32
CA GLY A 277 -2.55 -3.81 1.15
C GLY A 277 -1.80 -3.86 2.49
N ASP A 278 -2.20 -3.07 3.46
CA ASP A 278 -1.59 -3.02 4.79
C ASP A 278 -1.79 -4.32 5.58
N VAL A 279 -2.93 -4.97 5.43
CA VAL A 279 -3.23 -6.28 6.04
C VAL A 279 -2.33 -7.36 5.44
N PHE A 280 -2.15 -7.41 4.12
CA PHE A 280 -1.24 -8.36 3.47
C PHE A 280 0.22 -8.10 3.89
N ALA A 281 0.68 -6.85 3.83
CA ALA A 281 2.03 -6.47 4.22
C ALA A 281 2.33 -6.80 5.69
N THR A 282 1.36 -6.58 6.59
CA THR A 282 1.51 -6.95 8.01
C THR A 282 1.49 -8.46 8.19
N GLY A 283 0.61 -9.18 7.49
CA GLY A 283 0.56 -10.64 7.49
C GLY A 283 1.91 -11.27 7.13
N GLU A 284 2.55 -10.77 6.08
CA GLU A 284 3.90 -11.15 5.65
C GLU A 284 4.94 -10.92 6.75
N VAL A 285 4.97 -9.72 7.35
CA VAL A 285 5.93 -9.36 8.42
C VAL A 285 5.77 -10.24 9.65
N VAL A 286 4.55 -10.57 10.05
CA VAL A 286 4.30 -11.38 11.25
C VAL A 286 4.34 -12.89 10.95
N GLY A 287 4.32 -13.29 9.67
CA GLY A 287 4.31 -14.70 9.24
C GLY A 287 2.93 -15.36 9.36
N LYS A 288 1.83 -14.58 9.18
CA LYS A 288 0.45 -15.08 9.19
C LYS A 288 -0.14 -15.01 7.78
N ARG A 289 -0.61 -16.14 7.26
CA ARG A 289 -1.34 -16.20 5.98
C ARG A 289 -2.66 -15.45 6.11
N ILE A 290 -2.90 -14.53 5.19
CA ILE A 290 -4.12 -13.72 5.13
C ILE A 290 -5.12 -14.38 4.18
N THR A 291 -6.35 -14.51 4.65
CA THR A 291 -7.46 -15.09 3.90
C THR A 291 -8.46 -14.01 3.47
N PRO A 292 -9.34 -14.26 2.47
CA PRO A 292 -10.42 -13.34 2.12
C PRO A 292 -11.33 -12.99 3.31
N ARG A 293 -11.47 -13.91 4.28
CA ARG A 293 -12.22 -13.68 5.52
C ARG A 293 -11.51 -12.69 6.44
N ASP A 294 -10.18 -12.74 6.52
CA ASP A 294 -9.40 -11.79 7.31
C ASP A 294 -9.54 -10.37 6.73
N ILE A 295 -9.52 -10.22 5.40
CA ILE A 295 -9.78 -8.94 4.73
C ILE A 295 -11.19 -8.44 5.03
N ALA A 296 -12.22 -9.28 4.90
CA ALA A 296 -13.58 -8.90 5.24
C ALA A 296 -13.71 -8.45 6.72
N ASN A 297 -13.01 -9.10 7.64
CA ASN A 297 -13.00 -8.74 9.05
C ASN A 297 -12.28 -7.41 9.31
N ALA A 298 -11.17 -7.13 8.57
CA ALA A 298 -10.48 -5.85 8.61
C ALA A 298 -11.40 -4.71 8.13
N LEU A 299 -12.05 -4.89 6.98
CA LEU A 299 -12.94 -3.88 6.40
C LEU A 299 -14.22 -3.67 7.24
N ARG A 300 -14.72 -4.69 7.93
CA ARG A 300 -15.80 -4.49 8.91
C ARG A 300 -15.33 -3.64 10.08
N ALA A 301 -14.10 -3.80 10.53
CA ALA A 301 -13.54 -2.92 11.56
C ALA A 301 -13.41 -1.48 11.07
N ASP A 302 -12.95 -1.26 9.82
CA ASP A 302 -12.88 0.06 9.21
C ASP A 302 -14.27 0.70 9.09
N GLY A 303 -15.27 -0.06 8.63
CA GLY A 303 -16.65 0.40 8.53
C GLY A 303 -17.25 0.75 9.88
N LEU A 304 -17.08 -0.10 10.90
CA LEU A 304 -17.55 0.16 12.26
C LEU A 304 -16.84 1.36 12.88
N SER A 305 -15.52 1.46 12.70
CA SER A 305 -14.72 2.57 13.21
C SER A 305 -15.10 3.89 12.54
N THR A 306 -15.36 3.88 11.22
CA THR A 306 -15.86 5.04 10.47
C THR A 306 -17.25 5.46 10.96
N LEU A 307 -18.17 4.51 11.18
CA LEU A 307 -19.49 4.79 11.75
C LEU A 307 -19.37 5.44 13.13
N LEU A 308 -18.52 4.87 14.01
CA LEU A 308 -18.25 5.45 15.33
C LEU A 308 -17.59 6.82 15.21
N GLY A 309 -16.69 7.02 14.23
CA GLY A 309 -16.11 8.32 13.92
C GLY A 309 -17.17 9.37 13.63
N GLY A 310 -18.15 9.05 12.78
CA GLY A 310 -19.25 9.97 12.49
C GLY A 310 -20.12 10.29 13.70
N VAL A 311 -20.34 9.31 14.59
CA VAL A 311 -21.12 9.50 15.83
C VAL A 311 -20.35 10.31 16.87
N LEU A 312 -19.04 10.06 17.01
CA LEU A 312 -18.17 10.67 18.02
C LEU A 312 -17.42 11.91 17.52
N ASN A 313 -17.82 12.47 16.37
CA ASN A 313 -17.26 13.69 15.77
C ASN A 313 -15.80 13.56 15.31
N SER A 314 -15.42 12.37 14.86
CA SER A 314 -14.15 12.08 14.21
C SER A 314 -14.38 11.85 12.70
N PHE A 315 -13.46 11.18 12.03
CA PHE A 315 -13.39 11.08 10.58
C PHE A 315 -13.39 9.61 10.12
N PRO A 316 -13.37 9.32 8.81
CA PRO A 316 -13.28 7.94 8.31
C PRO A 316 -11.93 7.28 8.62
N TYR A 317 -11.96 5.99 8.91
CA TYR A 317 -10.84 5.21 9.42
C TYR A 317 -10.28 4.24 8.39
N THR A 318 -8.95 4.01 8.50
CA THR A 318 -8.18 3.03 7.72
C THR A 318 -7.05 2.45 8.56
N CYS A 319 -6.47 1.34 8.11
CA CYS A 319 -5.17 0.89 8.62
C CYS A 319 -4.08 1.92 8.27
N PHE A 320 -3.13 2.13 9.18
CA PHE A 320 -2.13 3.17 9.03
C PHE A 320 -0.81 2.58 8.54
N ALA A 321 -0.47 2.79 7.26
CA ALA A 321 0.68 2.19 6.58
C ALA A 321 2.02 2.42 7.29
N GLN A 322 2.22 3.59 7.92
CA GLN A 322 3.44 3.89 8.69
C GLN A 322 3.64 2.92 9.86
N ASN A 323 2.54 2.41 10.44
CA ASN A 323 2.60 1.41 11.49
C ASN A 323 3.13 0.05 10.97
N VAL A 324 2.81 -0.34 9.75
CA VAL A 324 3.34 -1.55 9.10
C VAL A 324 4.86 -1.46 9.00
N GLY A 325 5.38 -0.30 8.60
CA GLY A 325 6.80 -0.01 8.59
C GLY A 325 7.46 -0.14 9.97
N LEU A 326 6.79 0.34 11.01
CA LEU A 326 7.29 0.25 12.40
C LEU A 326 7.32 -1.20 12.89
N VAL A 327 6.28 -2.01 12.62
CA VAL A 327 6.23 -3.44 12.96
C VAL A 327 7.38 -4.19 12.27
N ARG A 328 7.64 -3.92 10.98
CA ARG A 328 8.77 -4.50 10.24
C ARG A 328 10.11 -4.14 10.87
N LEU A 329 10.27 -2.88 11.25
CA LEU A 329 11.51 -2.34 11.81
C LEU A 329 11.80 -2.88 13.22
N THR A 330 10.81 -2.88 14.11
CA THR A 330 10.95 -3.29 15.51
C THR A 330 10.88 -4.80 15.69
N ARG A 331 10.36 -5.52 14.69
CA ARG A 331 10.05 -6.95 14.74
C ARG A 331 9.09 -7.33 15.88
N VAL A 332 8.32 -6.37 16.39
CA VAL A 332 7.31 -6.59 17.42
C VAL A 332 6.05 -7.10 16.76
N LYS A 333 5.83 -8.42 16.81
CA LYS A 333 4.74 -9.10 16.10
C LYS A 333 3.43 -9.17 16.89
N SER A 334 3.45 -8.87 18.20
CA SER A 334 2.28 -9.00 19.08
C SER A 334 1.24 -7.92 18.79
N ARG A 335 0.00 -8.33 18.50
CA ARG A 335 -1.16 -7.44 18.33
C ARG A 335 -1.52 -6.70 19.62
N TRP A 336 -1.20 -7.27 20.78
CA TRP A 336 -1.51 -6.67 22.08
C TRP A 336 -0.72 -5.39 22.37
N VAL A 337 0.46 -5.23 21.75
CA VAL A 337 1.21 -3.98 21.82
C VAL A 337 0.44 -2.84 21.16
N VAL A 338 -0.18 -3.10 20.01
CA VAL A 338 -1.00 -2.11 19.31
C VAL A 338 -2.34 -1.90 20.01
N THR A 339 -2.90 -2.95 20.61
CA THR A 339 -4.08 -2.80 21.50
C THR A 339 -3.76 -1.89 22.68
N ALA A 340 -2.58 -2.02 23.31
CA ALA A 340 -2.13 -1.10 24.37
C ALA A 340 -1.93 0.33 23.85
N ALA A 341 -1.41 0.50 22.64
CA ALA A 341 -1.35 1.81 21.97
C ALA A 341 -2.75 2.43 21.83
N GLY A 342 -3.76 1.63 21.48
CA GLY A 342 -5.16 2.07 21.42
C GLY A 342 -5.66 2.60 22.76
N VAL A 343 -5.36 1.91 23.87
CA VAL A 343 -5.71 2.38 25.22
C VAL A 343 -5.02 3.71 25.55
N ILE A 344 -3.74 3.86 25.19
CA ILE A 344 -3.00 5.12 25.40
C ILE A 344 -3.62 6.25 24.59
N MET A 345 -4.04 6.01 23.34
CA MET A 345 -4.71 7.01 22.51
C MET A 345 -6.07 7.43 23.09
N ILE A 346 -6.86 6.51 23.66
CA ILE A 346 -8.09 6.86 24.38
C ILE A 346 -7.78 7.81 25.53
N ILE A 347 -6.74 7.52 26.32
CA ILE A 347 -6.33 8.39 27.43
C ILE A 347 -5.93 9.77 26.92
N LEU A 348 -5.14 9.84 25.83
CA LEU A 348 -4.75 11.12 25.21
C LEU A 348 -5.97 11.89 24.68
N GLY A 349 -6.93 11.21 24.07
CA GLY A 349 -8.18 11.82 23.58
C GLY A 349 -9.10 12.33 24.69
N LEU A 350 -8.89 11.91 25.93
CA LEU A 350 -9.59 12.44 27.13
C LEU A 350 -8.88 13.66 27.75
N LEU A 351 -7.74 14.10 27.16
CA LEU A 351 -6.92 15.21 27.68
C LEU A 351 -6.99 16.44 26.76
N PRO A 352 -7.99 17.35 26.91
CA PRO A 352 -8.07 18.57 26.09
C PRO A 352 -6.82 19.45 26.12
N LYS A 353 -6.06 19.42 27.21
CA LYS A 353 -4.76 20.12 27.28
C LYS A 353 -3.76 19.61 26.28
N ALA A 354 -3.72 18.30 25.97
CA ALA A 354 -2.85 17.75 24.96
C ALA A 354 -3.23 18.24 23.55
N ALA A 355 -4.53 18.27 23.24
CA ALA A 355 -5.01 18.83 21.98
C ALA A 355 -4.80 20.35 21.88
N ALA A 356 -4.92 21.09 22.97
CA ALA A 356 -4.65 22.52 23.02
C ALA A 356 -3.17 22.83 22.70
N ILE A 357 -2.23 21.98 23.12
CA ILE A 357 -0.80 22.11 22.73
C ILE A 357 -0.66 21.97 21.21
N VAL A 358 -1.36 20.99 20.60
CA VAL A 358 -1.35 20.81 19.15
C VAL A 358 -2.01 21.98 18.41
N ALA A 359 -3.12 22.48 18.93
CA ALA A 359 -3.81 23.64 18.36
C ALA A 359 -2.96 24.93 18.43
N ALA A 360 -1.97 25.02 19.33
CA ALA A 360 -1.04 26.12 19.44
C ALA A 360 0.14 26.03 18.43
N ILE A 361 0.28 24.93 17.67
CA ILE A 361 1.33 24.82 16.65
C ILE A 361 1.05 25.83 15.53
N PRO A 362 2.05 26.65 15.12
CA PRO A 362 1.85 27.60 14.04
C PRO A 362 1.46 26.95 12.72
N GLN A 363 0.53 27.61 12.03
CA GLN A 363 -0.03 27.13 10.77
C GLN A 363 1.05 26.75 9.72
N PRO A 364 2.13 27.55 9.50
CA PRO A 364 3.19 27.17 8.55
C PRO A 364 4.02 25.95 8.98
N VAL A 365 4.13 25.69 10.27
CA VAL A 365 4.84 24.50 10.79
C VAL A 365 4.06 23.23 10.45
N ILE A 366 2.75 23.25 10.68
CA ILE A 366 1.89 22.12 10.29
C ILE A 366 1.83 22.00 8.76
N GLY A 367 1.72 23.12 8.03
CA GLY A 367 1.78 23.15 6.58
C GLY A 367 3.04 22.49 6.01
N GLY A 368 4.21 22.77 6.59
CA GLY A 368 5.47 22.11 6.22
C GLY A 368 5.49 20.61 6.52
N ALA A 369 4.97 20.21 7.67
CA ALA A 369 4.87 18.81 8.06
C ALA A 369 3.89 18.02 7.16
N SER A 370 2.69 18.58 6.91
CA SER A 370 1.68 17.98 6.04
C SER A 370 2.17 17.89 4.60
N LEU A 371 2.88 18.92 4.11
CA LEU A 371 3.50 18.90 2.78
C LEU A 371 4.43 17.68 2.64
N ALA A 372 5.32 17.45 3.61
CA ALA A 372 6.23 16.31 3.60
C ALA A 372 5.49 14.97 3.65
N MET A 373 4.42 14.88 4.44
CA MET A 373 3.62 13.65 4.55
C MET A 373 2.84 13.35 3.28
N PHE A 374 2.17 14.35 2.69
CA PHE A 374 1.38 14.16 1.47
C PHE A 374 2.27 13.91 0.24
N ALA A 375 3.45 14.55 0.18
CA ALA A 375 4.46 14.22 -0.82
C ALA A 375 4.88 12.74 -0.74
N ASN A 376 5.05 12.21 0.47
CA ASN A 376 5.38 10.80 0.65
C ASN A 376 4.25 9.88 0.16
N VAL A 377 2.98 10.25 0.35
CA VAL A 377 1.84 9.50 -0.21
C VAL A 377 1.88 9.48 -1.74
N ALA A 378 2.19 10.64 -2.38
CA ALA A 378 2.36 10.70 -3.82
C ALA A 378 3.49 9.77 -4.31
N VAL A 379 4.60 9.72 -3.58
CA VAL A 379 5.73 8.81 -3.89
C VAL A 379 5.30 7.34 -3.80
N VAL A 380 4.52 6.95 -2.80
CA VAL A 380 3.97 5.58 -2.70
C VAL A 380 3.07 5.27 -3.90
N GLY A 381 2.26 6.23 -4.35
CA GLY A 381 1.48 6.10 -5.58
C GLY A 381 2.36 5.86 -6.81
N ILE A 382 3.42 6.66 -6.98
CA ILE A 382 4.40 6.52 -8.07
C ILE A 382 5.10 5.16 -8.01
N GLN A 383 5.51 4.69 -6.82
CA GLN A 383 6.10 3.37 -6.64
C GLN A 383 5.13 2.23 -7.00
N THR A 384 3.84 2.42 -6.77
CA THR A 384 2.83 1.46 -7.20
C THR A 384 2.68 1.46 -8.72
N LEU A 385 2.67 2.65 -9.34
CA LEU A 385 2.62 2.81 -10.80
C LEU A 385 3.87 2.29 -11.51
N SER A 386 5.04 2.28 -10.87
CA SER A 386 6.27 1.74 -11.48
C SER A 386 6.22 0.23 -11.74
N LYS A 387 5.26 -0.47 -11.13
CA LYS A 387 4.99 -1.90 -11.37
C LYS A 387 4.02 -2.13 -12.52
N VAL A 388 3.50 -1.08 -13.14
CA VAL A 388 2.52 -1.12 -14.22
C VAL A 388 3.20 -0.76 -15.52
N ASP A 389 2.89 -1.49 -16.58
CA ASP A 389 3.35 -1.11 -17.93
C ASP A 389 2.60 0.14 -18.42
N LEU A 390 3.28 1.28 -18.31
CA LEU A 390 2.78 2.57 -18.79
C LEU A 390 3.01 2.80 -20.30
N ARG A 391 3.62 1.84 -21.01
CA ARG A 391 3.71 1.87 -22.48
C ARG A 391 2.38 1.46 -23.11
N ASP A 392 1.56 0.67 -22.40
CA ASP A 392 0.17 0.45 -22.78
C ASP A 392 -0.56 1.80 -22.76
N THR A 393 -1.01 2.23 -23.95
CA THR A 393 -1.73 3.50 -24.13
C THR A 393 -2.95 3.61 -23.23
N ARG A 394 -3.64 2.50 -22.94
CA ARG A 394 -4.82 2.47 -22.06
C ARG A 394 -4.43 2.84 -20.63
N ASN A 395 -3.35 2.24 -20.11
CA ASN A 395 -2.81 2.56 -18.79
C ASN A 395 -2.34 4.02 -18.71
N ALA A 396 -1.62 4.49 -19.74
CA ALA A 396 -1.17 5.87 -19.81
C ALA A 396 -2.34 6.86 -19.81
N ILE A 397 -3.44 6.58 -20.54
CA ILE A 397 -4.66 7.41 -20.55
C ILE A 397 -5.33 7.43 -19.18
N ILE A 398 -5.45 6.29 -18.50
CA ILE A 398 -6.02 6.23 -17.13
C ILE A 398 -5.27 7.17 -16.21
N VAL A 399 -3.94 7.05 -16.14
CA VAL A 399 -3.10 7.86 -15.26
C VAL A 399 -3.17 9.34 -15.61
N SER A 400 -2.91 9.67 -16.89
CA SER A 400 -2.80 11.07 -17.34
C SER A 400 -4.12 11.83 -17.21
N THR A 401 -5.23 11.21 -17.61
CA THR A 401 -6.56 11.84 -17.53
C THR A 401 -7.00 12.03 -16.09
N SER A 402 -6.78 11.02 -15.23
CA SER A 402 -7.15 11.09 -13.81
C SER A 402 -6.38 12.18 -13.07
N ILE A 403 -5.05 12.23 -13.25
CA ILE A 403 -4.20 13.26 -12.64
C ILE A 403 -4.57 14.64 -13.22
N GLY A 404 -4.76 14.74 -14.54
CA GLY A 404 -5.10 16.00 -15.22
C GLY A 404 -6.40 16.60 -14.69
N LEU A 405 -7.48 15.81 -14.60
CA LEU A 405 -8.77 16.28 -14.07
C LEU A 405 -8.70 16.61 -12.58
N ALA A 406 -7.97 15.80 -11.78
CA ALA A 406 -7.78 16.08 -10.36
C ALA A 406 -7.06 17.42 -10.13
N LEU A 407 -5.97 17.67 -10.85
CA LEU A 407 -5.20 18.90 -10.75
C LEU A 407 -5.98 20.10 -11.32
N LEU A 408 -6.75 19.94 -12.40
CA LEU A 408 -7.60 21.02 -12.95
C LEU A 408 -8.50 21.60 -11.86
N VAL A 409 -9.23 20.75 -11.15
CA VAL A 409 -10.16 21.16 -10.10
C VAL A 409 -9.41 21.72 -8.88
N THR A 410 -8.29 21.10 -8.51
CA THR A 410 -7.49 21.52 -7.35
C THR A 410 -6.86 22.89 -7.57
N LEU A 411 -6.33 23.17 -8.75
CA LEU A 411 -5.65 24.43 -9.07
C LEU A 411 -6.63 25.56 -9.44
N LYS A 412 -7.83 25.21 -9.92
CA LYS A 412 -8.86 26.18 -10.34
C LYS A 412 -10.23 25.82 -9.75
N PRO A 413 -10.40 25.87 -8.42
CA PRO A 413 -11.65 25.49 -7.76
C PRO A 413 -12.85 26.32 -8.21
N GLY A 414 -12.64 27.54 -8.73
CA GLY A 414 -13.69 28.38 -9.28
C GLY A 414 -14.46 27.77 -10.46
N ILE A 415 -13.90 26.76 -11.15
CA ILE A 415 -14.60 26.04 -12.22
C ILE A 415 -15.88 25.36 -11.70
N VAL A 416 -15.84 24.92 -10.46
CA VAL A 416 -16.95 24.16 -9.85
C VAL A 416 -18.07 25.06 -9.37
N SER A 417 -17.80 26.35 -9.11
CA SER A 417 -18.77 27.29 -8.54
C SER A 417 -20.00 27.55 -9.42
N VAL A 418 -19.87 27.31 -10.74
CA VAL A 418 -21.00 27.45 -11.70
C VAL A 418 -21.89 26.21 -11.77
N MET A 419 -21.50 25.13 -11.11
CA MET A 419 -22.23 23.86 -11.10
C MET A 419 -23.32 23.88 -10.02
N PRO A 420 -24.41 23.07 -10.19
CA PRO A 420 -25.36 22.85 -9.11
C PRO A 420 -24.68 22.26 -7.86
N SER A 421 -25.17 22.59 -6.66
CA SER A 421 -24.54 22.21 -5.38
C SER A 421 -24.25 20.71 -5.24
N TRP A 422 -25.11 19.88 -5.80
CA TRP A 422 -24.90 18.42 -5.76
C TRP A 422 -23.71 17.96 -6.62
N LEU A 423 -23.42 18.63 -7.74
CA LEU A 423 -22.22 18.38 -8.54
C LEU A 423 -20.97 18.97 -7.90
N GLN A 424 -21.09 20.11 -7.21
CA GLN A 424 -19.96 20.73 -6.51
C GLN A 424 -19.33 19.78 -5.49
N ILE A 425 -20.12 18.93 -4.82
CA ILE A 425 -19.62 17.95 -3.86
C ILE A 425 -18.71 16.91 -4.54
N ILE A 426 -19.07 16.44 -5.74
CA ILE A 426 -18.30 15.41 -6.47
C ILE A 426 -17.10 16.04 -7.18
N PHE A 427 -17.34 17.13 -7.90
CA PHE A 427 -16.32 17.80 -8.71
C PHE A 427 -15.47 18.80 -7.93
N GLY A 428 -15.85 19.16 -6.71
CA GLY A 428 -15.10 20.07 -5.84
C GLY A 428 -13.88 19.44 -5.18
N SER A 429 -13.74 18.13 -5.24
CA SER A 429 -12.59 17.40 -4.71
C SER A 429 -11.78 16.77 -5.83
N GLY A 430 -10.51 17.18 -5.95
CA GLY A 430 -9.57 16.57 -6.91
C GLY A 430 -9.38 15.07 -6.65
N VAL A 431 -9.40 14.65 -5.38
CA VAL A 431 -9.32 13.22 -5.02
C VAL A 431 -10.55 12.48 -5.58
N THR A 432 -11.75 13.00 -5.38
CA THR A 432 -12.99 12.34 -5.82
C THR A 432 -13.03 12.21 -7.32
N ILE A 433 -12.81 13.30 -8.08
CA ILE A 433 -12.89 13.28 -9.54
C ILE A 433 -11.77 12.43 -10.17
N GLY A 434 -10.54 12.52 -9.65
CA GLY A 434 -9.43 11.72 -10.15
C GLY A 434 -9.65 10.22 -9.89
N SER A 435 -10.15 9.88 -8.70
CA SER A 435 -10.49 8.49 -8.34
C SER A 435 -11.60 7.93 -9.22
N LEU A 436 -12.68 8.67 -9.36
CA LEU A 436 -13.81 8.27 -10.19
C LEU A 436 -13.39 8.07 -11.65
N THR A 437 -12.56 8.96 -12.17
CA THR A 437 -12.03 8.88 -13.54
C THR A 437 -11.17 7.62 -13.70
N ALA A 438 -10.25 7.33 -12.78
CA ALA A 438 -9.41 6.15 -12.85
C ALA A 438 -10.23 4.85 -12.84
N ILE A 439 -11.23 4.77 -11.95
CA ILE A 439 -12.11 3.60 -11.85
C ILE A 439 -12.95 3.43 -13.13
N ILE A 440 -13.59 4.50 -13.61
CA ILE A 440 -14.45 4.46 -14.81
C ILE A 440 -13.62 4.08 -16.04
N LEU A 441 -12.46 4.69 -16.23
CA LEU A 441 -11.61 4.38 -17.38
C LEU A 441 -11.04 2.96 -17.30
N ASN A 442 -10.69 2.48 -16.11
CA ASN A 442 -10.28 1.08 -15.93
C ASN A 442 -11.41 0.12 -16.29
N ILE A 443 -12.63 0.38 -15.83
CA ILE A 443 -13.80 -0.41 -16.20
C ILE A 443 -14.02 -0.36 -17.73
N LEU A 444 -13.98 0.83 -18.31
CA LEU A 444 -14.22 1.03 -19.75
C LEU A 444 -13.19 0.30 -20.61
N PHE A 445 -11.89 0.38 -20.25
CA PHE A 445 -10.83 -0.20 -21.08
C PHE A 445 -10.61 -1.70 -20.86
N PHE A 446 -10.92 -2.22 -19.66
CA PHE A 446 -10.57 -3.61 -19.32
C PHE A 446 -11.76 -4.50 -18.94
N HIS A 447 -12.98 -3.93 -18.73
CA HIS A 447 -14.14 -4.71 -18.27
C HIS A 447 -15.37 -4.52 -19.16
N VAL A 448 -15.42 -3.49 -20.02
CA VAL A 448 -16.54 -3.23 -20.93
C VAL A 448 -16.15 -3.59 -22.36
N GLY A 449 -16.92 -4.47 -22.99
CA GLY A 449 -16.72 -4.92 -24.37
C GLY A 449 -15.97 -6.25 -24.47
N ARG A 450 -16.02 -6.88 -25.64
CA ARG A 450 -15.15 -8.01 -25.97
C ARG A 450 -13.75 -7.45 -26.13
N GLN A 451 -12.87 -7.72 -25.17
CA GLN A 451 -11.44 -7.56 -25.40
C GLN A 451 -11.10 -8.51 -26.56
N ALA A 452 -10.44 -8.00 -27.59
CA ALA A 452 -9.72 -8.89 -28.50
C ALA A 452 -8.72 -9.64 -27.60
N SER A 453 -8.82 -10.98 -27.57
CA SER A 453 -7.85 -11.79 -26.84
C SER A 453 -6.46 -11.39 -27.31
N PRO A 454 -5.54 -11.05 -26.38
CA PRO A 454 -4.17 -10.74 -26.79
C PRO A 454 -3.57 -11.93 -27.53
N ASP A 455 -2.81 -11.69 -28.59
CA ASP A 455 -2.00 -12.71 -29.26
C ASP A 455 -0.97 -13.22 -28.25
N VAL A 456 -1.15 -14.44 -27.76
CA VAL A 456 -0.40 -14.97 -26.61
C VAL A 456 0.89 -15.64 -27.04
N ALA A 457 0.93 -16.29 -28.21
CA ALA A 457 2.09 -17.08 -28.60
C ALA A 457 2.29 -17.12 -30.10
N VAL A 458 3.54 -17.32 -30.52
CA VAL A 458 3.88 -17.77 -31.86
C VAL A 458 4.44 -19.19 -31.76
N VAL A 459 3.57 -20.18 -31.87
CA VAL A 459 3.98 -21.59 -31.85
C VAL A 459 4.05 -22.10 -33.30
N ASN A 460 5.21 -22.59 -33.70
CA ASN A 460 5.45 -23.05 -35.09
C ASN A 460 5.06 -22.02 -36.17
N GLY A 461 5.30 -20.72 -35.91
CA GLY A 461 4.97 -19.63 -36.82
C GLY A 461 3.50 -19.23 -36.89
N LYS A 462 2.63 -19.86 -36.08
CA LYS A 462 1.21 -19.53 -36.00
C LYS A 462 0.94 -18.73 -34.71
N LYS A 463 0.29 -17.59 -34.86
CA LYS A 463 -0.18 -16.80 -33.70
C LYS A 463 -1.36 -17.50 -33.03
N ILE A 464 -1.27 -17.68 -31.73
CA ILE A 464 -2.30 -18.26 -30.85
C ILE A 464 -2.71 -17.19 -29.86
N ASN A 465 -4.00 -16.93 -29.74
CA ASN A 465 -4.53 -16.02 -28.73
C ASN A 465 -4.98 -16.77 -27.45
N LEU A 466 -5.33 -16.07 -26.39
CA LEU A 466 -5.73 -16.68 -25.12
C LEU A 466 -7.01 -17.51 -25.25
N ASP A 467 -7.93 -17.12 -26.15
CA ASP A 467 -9.15 -17.90 -26.40
C ASP A 467 -8.82 -19.23 -27.09
N ASP A 468 -7.83 -19.23 -28.02
CA ASP A 468 -7.32 -20.45 -28.63
C ASP A 468 -6.70 -21.38 -27.58
N VAL A 469 -5.87 -20.83 -26.66
CA VAL A 469 -5.29 -21.58 -25.53
C VAL A 469 -6.38 -22.18 -24.64
N ASN A 470 -7.41 -21.42 -24.33
CA ASN A 470 -8.55 -21.89 -23.55
C ASN A 470 -9.38 -22.96 -24.27
N ALA A 471 -9.38 -22.97 -25.61
CA ALA A 471 -10.09 -23.93 -26.43
C ALA A 471 -9.30 -25.22 -26.73
N MET A 472 -7.96 -25.23 -26.49
CA MET A 472 -7.11 -26.41 -26.73
C MET A 472 -7.60 -27.63 -25.96
N ASP A 473 -7.57 -28.78 -26.58
CA ASP A 473 -7.70 -30.03 -25.86
C ASP A 473 -6.42 -30.33 -25.04
N ARG A 474 -6.49 -31.34 -24.16
CA ARG A 474 -5.36 -31.67 -23.28
C ARG A 474 -4.09 -32.02 -24.06
N SER A 475 -4.23 -32.75 -25.15
CA SER A 475 -3.10 -33.20 -25.96
C SER A 475 -2.41 -32.01 -26.67
N GLU A 476 -3.21 -31.10 -27.23
CA GLU A 476 -2.74 -29.89 -27.88
C GLU A 476 -2.07 -28.93 -26.89
N PHE A 477 -2.68 -28.73 -25.73
CA PHE A 477 -2.12 -27.89 -24.66
C PHE A 477 -0.79 -28.44 -24.14
N VAL A 478 -0.73 -29.75 -23.86
CA VAL A 478 0.51 -30.39 -23.38
C VAL A 478 1.58 -30.32 -24.45
N SER A 479 1.28 -30.58 -25.72
CA SER A 479 2.28 -30.49 -26.79
C SER A 479 2.80 -29.06 -27.01
N THR A 480 1.96 -28.06 -26.77
CA THR A 480 2.30 -26.64 -26.92
C THR A 480 3.24 -26.17 -25.80
N PHE A 481 2.95 -26.54 -24.56
CA PHE A 481 3.64 -26.02 -23.38
C PHE A 481 4.64 -27.01 -22.73
N SER A 482 4.79 -28.24 -23.25
CA SER A 482 5.72 -29.23 -22.68
C SER A 482 7.18 -28.78 -22.65
N VAL A 483 7.57 -27.90 -23.55
CA VAL A 483 8.92 -27.29 -23.61
C VAL A 483 9.31 -26.55 -22.31
N MET A 484 8.35 -26.15 -21.49
CA MET A 484 8.60 -25.43 -20.24
C MET A 484 9.28 -26.28 -19.17
N PHE A 485 8.97 -27.60 -19.13
CA PHE A 485 9.41 -28.50 -18.04
C PHE A 485 10.17 -29.70 -18.60
N SER A 486 11.41 -29.52 -18.96
CA SER A 486 12.33 -30.60 -19.38
C SER A 486 11.63 -31.90 -19.89
N GLN A 487 11.67 -33.00 -19.12
CA GLN A 487 11.09 -34.28 -19.52
C GLN A 487 9.69 -34.58 -18.92
N HIS A 488 9.18 -33.69 -18.04
CA HIS A 488 7.92 -33.93 -17.34
C HIS A 488 6.76 -33.13 -17.91
N THR A 489 5.66 -33.81 -18.24
CA THR A 489 4.43 -33.18 -18.74
C THR A 489 3.40 -32.88 -17.66
N TRP A 490 3.53 -33.51 -16.47
CA TRP A 490 2.53 -33.40 -15.42
C TRP A 490 2.28 -31.95 -14.91
N PRO A 491 3.28 -31.02 -14.85
CA PRO A 491 2.98 -29.64 -14.47
C PRO A 491 2.05 -28.97 -15.51
N VAL A 492 2.30 -29.23 -16.79
CA VAL A 492 1.48 -28.71 -17.88
C VAL A 492 0.06 -29.33 -17.87
N GLU A 493 -0.04 -30.63 -17.62
CA GLU A 493 -1.33 -31.32 -17.49
C GLU A 493 -2.16 -30.77 -16.33
N ARG A 494 -1.52 -30.49 -15.19
CA ARG A 494 -2.17 -29.90 -14.01
C ARG A 494 -2.59 -28.45 -14.27
N ALA A 495 -1.78 -27.66 -14.97
CA ALA A 495 -2.12 -26.30 -15.39
C ALA A 495 -3.34 -26.30 -16.34
N TRP A 496 -3.44 -27.28 -17.25
CA TRP A 496 -4.59 -27.44 -18.13
C TRP A 496 -5.93 -27.59 -17.38
N GLU A 497 -5.94 -28.19 -16.20
CA GLU A 497 -7.12 -28.34 -15.35
C GLU A 497 -7.61 -27.01 -14.75
N SER A 498 -6.77 -25.99 -14.71
CA SER A 498 -7.09 -24.66 -14.16
C SER A 498 -7.80 -23.72 -15.14
N ARG A 499 -8.08 -24.18 -16.36
CA ARG A 499 -8.80 -23.36 -17.38
C ARG A 499 -10.27 -23.10 -17.01
N PRO A 500 -10.90 -22.03 -17.51
CA PRO A 500 -10.36 -21.06 -18.47
C PRO A 500 -9.51 -20.00 -17.81
N PHE A 501 -8.43 -19.54 -18.48
CA PHE A 501 -7.58 -18.45 -18.04
C PHE A 501 -8.16 -17.10 -18.47
N ALA A 502 -8.27 -16.14 -17.55
CA ALA A 502 -8.77 -14.80 -17.83
C ALA A 502 -7.67 -13.85 -18.36
N SER A 503 -6.38 -14.21 -18.17
CA SER A 503 -5.22 -13.41 -18.61
C SER A 503 -4.00 -14.29 -18.85
N VAL A 504 -3.02 -13.74 -19.56
CA VAL A 504 -1.69 -14.37 -19.75
C VAL A 504 -0.98 -14.56 -18.42
N SER A 505 -1.16 -13.63 -17.48
CA SER A 505 -0.61 -13.75 -16.13
C SER A 505 -1.22 -14.93 -15.36
N GLU A 506 -2.52 -15.20 -15.52
CA GLU A 506 -3.17 -16.36 -14.90
C GLU A 506 -2.70 -17.68 -15.53
N LEU A 507 -2.50 -17.71 -16.85
CA LEU A 507 -1.90 -18.84 -17.54
C LEU A 507 -0.49 -19.11 -16.98
N ARG A 508 0.37 -18.09 -16.82
CA ARG A 508 1.71 -18.22 -16.20
C ARG A 508 1.60 -18.78 -14.78
N SER A 509 0.81 -18.14 -13.93
CA SER A 509 0.65 -18.57 -12.54
C SER A 509 0.12 -20.00 -12.41
N SER A 510 -0.64 -20.50 -13.39
CA SER A 510 -1.11 -21.89 -13.37
C SER A 510 0.02 -22.92 -13.46
N PHE A 511 1.11 -22.60 -14.16
CA PHE A 511 2.31 -23.45 -14.23
C PHE A 511 3.11 -23.37 -12.93
N GLU A 512 3.28 -22.17 -12.35
CA GLU A 512 3.92 -21.99 -11.04
C GLU A 512 3.16 -22.75 -9.96
N ASP A 513 1.83 -22.58 -9.89
CA ASP A 513 0.96 -23.26 -8.91
C ASP A 513 0.99 -24.78 -9.08
N ALA A 514 1.07 -25.29 -10.31
CA ALA A 514 1.20 -26.71 -10.58
C ALA A 514 2.46 -27.29 -9.92
N VAL A 515 3.59 -26.58 -10.01
CA VAL A 515 4.87 -26.98 -9.39
C VAL A 515 4.86 -26.79 -7.87
N LEU A 516 4.32 -25.67 -7.38
CA LEU A 516 4.24 -25.36 -5.95
C LEU A 516 3.34 -26.32 -5.17
N THR A 517 2.36 -26.93 -5.84
CA THR A 517 1.44 -27.91 -5.25
C THR A 517 1.90 -29.35 -5.42
N ALA A 518 3.10 -29.59 -6.00
CA ALA A 518 3.68 -30.90 -6.17
C ALA A 518 3.89 -31.65 -4.85
N THR A 519 3.73 -32.96 -4.87
CA THR A 519 4.16 -33.81 -3.76
C THR A 519 5.68 -33.81 -3.65
N PRO A 520 6.26 -34.16 -2.48
CA PRO A 520 7.72 -34.24 -2.34
C PRO A 520 8.39 -35.14 -3.38
N ASP A 521 7.76 -36.25 -3.73
CA ASP A 521 8.29 -37.21 -4.71
C ASP A 521 8.24 -36.63 -6.14
N GLU A 522 7.11 -36.02 -6.54
CA GLU A 522 7.01 -35.33 -7.84
C GLU A 522 8.01 -34.18 -7.96
N ALA A 523 8.21 -33.40 -6.91
CA ALA A 523 9.18 -32.31 -6.89
C ALA A 523 10.62 -32.82 -7.03
N GLU A 524 10.97 -33.94 -6.37
CA GLU A 524 12.29 -34.55 -6.45
C GLU A 524 12.55 -35.11 -7.85
N GLU A 525 11.59 -35.82 -8.46
CA GLU A 525 11.69 -36.34 -9.83
C GLU A 525 11.83 -35.18 -10.84
N LEU A 526 11.08 -34.09 -10.65
CA LEU A 526 11.16 -32.92 -11.52
C LEU A 526 12.54 -32.27 -11.45
N ILE A 527 13.07 -32.00 -10.24
CA ILE A 527 14.42 -31.44 -10.07
C ILE A 527 15.49 -32.34 -10.67
N ALA A 528 15.37 -33.65 -10.45
CA ALA A 528 16.35 -34.64 -10.95
C ALA A 528 16.38 -34.75 -12.48
N SER A 529 15.32 -34.32 -13.18
CA SER A 529 15.25 -34.32 -14.66
C SER A 529 16.05 -33.22 -15.32
N TYR A 530 16.44 -32.19 -14.56
CA TYR A 530 17.23 -31.08 -15.09
C TYR A 530 18.72 -31.43 -15.16
N THR A 531 19.40 -30.84 -16.13
CA THR A 531 20.86 -31.00 -16.27
C THR A 531 21.59 -30.15 -15.23
N ASP A 532 22.67 -30.67 -14.66
CA ASP A 532 23.54 -29.93 -13.74
C ASP A 532 24.14 -28.70 -14.44
N VAL A 533 23.98 -27.51 -13.85
CA VAL A 533 24.44 -26.26 -14.46
C VAL A 533 25.95 -26.25 -14.75
N VAL A 534 26.74 -26.96 -13.96
CA VAL A 534 28.19 -27.06 -14.20
C VAL A 534 28.50 -27.87 -15.47
N SER A 535 27.78 -28.99 -15.68
CA SER A 535 27.90 -29.78 -16.91
C SER A 535 27.46 -28.99 -18.14
N LEU A 536 26.42 -28.17 -18.01
CA LEU A 536 25.99 -27.26 -19.07
C LEU A 536 27.08 -26.23 -19.41
N VAL A 537 27.69 -25.63 -18.39
CA VAL A 537 28.69 -24.54 -18.55
C VAL A 537 30.03 -25.08 -19.10
N LEU A 538 30.49 -26.26 -18.64
CA LEU A 538 31.82 -26.78 -18.97
C LEU A 538 31.82 -27.69 -20.20
N ASP A 539 30.78 -28.52 -20.34
CA ASP A 539 30.78 -29.61 -21.33
C ASP A 539 29.79 -29.35 -22.47
N GLY A 540 28.94 -28.32 -22.33
CA GLY A 540 27.85 -28.04 -23.27
C GLY A 540 26.83 -29.20 -23.34
N GLN A 541 26.82 -30.10 -22.35
CA GLN A 541 25.95 -31.27 -22.33
C GLN A 541 24.60 -30.91 -21.71
N GLY A 542 23.62 -30.62 -22.56
CA GLY A 542 22.23 -30.36 -22.16
C GLY A 542 21.27 -30.71 -23.29
N ASP A 543 20.00 -30.70 -23.02
CA ASP A 543 18.98 -30.69 -24.06
C ASP A 543 19.06 -29.37 -24.85
N GLU A 544 18.48 -29.35 -26.05
CA GLU A 544 18.52 -28.21 -26.96
C GLU A 544 17.99 -26.93 -26.28
N GLN A 545 17.01 -27.07 -25.39
CA GLN A 545 16.38 -25.99 -24.63
C GLN A 545 17.33 -25.45 -23.54
N SER A 546 17.92 -26.33 -22.72
CA SER A 546 18.88 -25.93 -21.68
C SER A 546 20.13 -25.27 -22.24
N SER A 547 20.58 -25.70 -23.43
CA SER A 547 21.69 -25.08 -24.15
C SER A 547 21.32 -23.71 -24.72
N SER A 548 20.06 -23.51 -25.13
CA SER A 548 19.51 -22.21 -25.54
C SER A 548 19.42 -21.24 -24.38
N ASP A 549 18.94 -21.71 -23.20
CA ASP A 549 18.83 -20.90 -21.99
C ASP A 549 20.20 -20.36 -21.54
N LEU A 550 21.28 -21.17 -21.67
CA LEU A 550 22.66 -20.76 -21.37
C LEU A 550 23.30 -19.85 -22.40
N SER A 551 22.84 -19.85 -23.64
CA SER A 551 23.41 -18.98 -24.69
C SER A 551 23.22 -17.50 -24.38
N THR A 552 22.30 -17.15 -23.48
CA THR A 552 22.09 -15.79 -22.97
C THR A 552 23.14 -15.40 -21.93
N LEU A 553 23.82 -16.36 -21.29
CA LEU A 553 24.94 -16.09 -20.40
C LEU A 553 26.21 -15.90 -21.24
N SER A 554 26.80 -14.69 -21.20
CA SER A 554 28.15 -14.40 -21.73
C SER A 554 29.21 -15.09 -20.85
N VAL A 555 29.09 -16.40 -20.68
CA VAL A 555 30.08 -17.22 -19.98
C VAL A 555 31.12 -17.61 -21.02
N GLY A 556 32.15 -16.78 -21.18
CA GLY A 556 33.29 -17.14 -22.03
C GLY A 556 34.00 -18.41 -21.52
N ASP A 557 35.05 -18.89 -22.20
CA ASP A 557 35.79 -20.09 -21.84
C ASP A 557 36.32 -20.00 -20.39
N ALA A 558 36.08 -21.05 -19.59
CA ALA A 558 36.54 -21.14 -18.21
C ALA A 558 38.07 -21.33 -18.18
N THR A 559 38.75 -20.70 -17.23
CA THR A 559 40.13 -21.06 -16.95
C THR A 559 40.21 -22.46 -16.33
N ASP A 560 41.38 -23.13 -16.45
CA ASP A 560 41.54 -24.47 -15.85
C ASP A 560 41.24 -24.50 -14.33
N GLU A 561 41.60 -23.44 -13.60
CA GLU A 561 41.33 -23.32 -12.16
C GLU A 561 39.81 -23.14 -11.88
N GLU A 562 39.12 -22.32 -12.67
CA GLU A 562 37.66 -22.14 -12.52
C GLU A 562 36.90 -23.41 -12.89
N ALA A 563 37.36 -24.16 -13.90
CA ALA A 563 36.77 -25.44 -14.30
C ALA A 563 36.92 -26.50 -13.19
N GLU A 564 38.09 -26.55 -12.53
CA GLU A 564 38.32 -27.47 -11.43
C GLU A 564 37.44 -27.13 -10.20
N GLU A 565 37.29 -25.83 -9.88
CA GLU A 565 36.43 -25.36 -8.79
C GLU A 565 34.93 -25.64 -9.07
N LEU A 566 34.48 -25.46 -10.30
CA LEU A 566 33.12 -25.80 -10.72
C LEU A 566 32.85 -27.31 -10.59
N ARG A 567 33.79 -28.17 -11.01
CA ARG A 567 33.64 -29.62 -10.85
C ARG A 567 33.61 -30.04 -9.38
N ALA A 568 34.45 -29.42 -8.55
CA ALA A 568 34.43 -29.64 -7.10
C ALA A 568 33.10 -29.26 -6.48
N LEU A 569 32.52 -28.13 -6.90
CA LEU A 569 31.20 -27.66 -6.47
C LEU A 569 30.10 -28.67 -6.84
N SER A 570 30.02 -29.09 -8.12
CA SER A 570 29.03 -30.06 -8.59
C SER A 570 29.13 -31.37 -7.84
N THR A 571 30.36 -31.86 -7.58
CA THR A 571 30.61 -33.08 -6.82
C THR A 571 30.11 -32.93 -5.37
N ALA A 572 30.52 -31.87 -4.67
CA ALA A 572 30.11 -31.62 -3.29
C ALA A 572 28.58 -31.46 -3.14
N TYR A 573 27.94 -30.81 -4.11
CA TYR A 573 26.50 -30.64 -4.11
C TYR A 573 25.76 -31.97 -4.33
N ARG A 574 26.21 -32.78 -5.28
CA ARG A 574 25.63 -34.08 -5.61
C ARG A 574 25.83 -35.08 -4.48
N ASP A 575 27.02 -35.09 -3.84
CA ASP A 575 27.30 -35.96 -2.68
C ASP A 575 26.39 -35.65 -1.48
N LYS A 576 26.04 -34.35 -1.30
CA LYS A 576 25.21 -33.93 -0.20
C LYS A 576 23.72 -34.13 -0.42
N PHE A 577 23.24 -33.84 -1.62
CA PHE A 577 21.80 -33.72 -1.93
C PHE A 577 21.28 -34.79 -2.89
N ASN A 578 22.16 -35.60 -3.48
CA ASN A 578 21.85 -36.65 -4.46
C ASN A 578 21.00 -36.17 -5.67
N ARG A 579 21.24 -34.95 -6.12
CA ARG A 579 20.53 -34.32 -7.25
C ARG A 579 21.45 -33.36 -8.00
N PRO A 580 21.10 -32.95 -9.26
CA PRO A 580 21.86 -31.95 -9.98
C PRO A 580 21.74 -30.56 -9.33
N LEU A 581 22.78 -29.73 -9.52
CA LEU A 581 22.70 -28.31 -9.16
C LEU A 581 21.94 -27.57 -10.28
N VAL A 582 20.67 -27.28 -10.01
CA VAL A 582 19.79 -26.53 -10.93
C VAL A 582 19.85 -25.04 -10.58
N ILE A 583 20.14 -24.18 -11.55
CA ILE A 583 20.15 -22.73 -11.41
C ILE A 583 19.62 -22.13 -12.72
N CYS A 584 18.67 -21.19 -12.60
CA CYS A 584 18.17 -20.41 -13.74
C CYS A 584 19.26 -19.47 -14.27
N ALA A 585 19.40 -19.39 -15.59
CA ALA A 585 20.41 -18.56 -16.23
C ALA A 585 20.27 -17.07 -15.84
N ASP A 586 19.06 -16.55 -15.76
CA ASP A 586 18.78 -15.15 -15.39
C ASP A 586 19.17 -14.82 -13.93
N ASN A 587 19.31 -15.83 -13.08
CA ASN A 587 19.76 -15.68 -11.70
C ASN A 587 21.29 -15.61 -11.55
N VAL A 588 22.03 -15.73 -12.65
CA VAL A 588 23.51 -15.74 -12.67
C VAL A 588 24.04 -14.56 -13.46
N VAL A 589 24.81 -13.70 -12.80
CA VAL A 589 25.42 -12.51 -13.44
C VAL A 589 26.73 -12.88 -14.15
N ASP A 590 27.55 -13.72 -13.50
CA ASP A 590 28.84 -14.18 -13.99
C ASP A 590 29.25 -15.51 -13.31
N ARG A 591 30.35 -16.11 -13.75
CA ARG A 591 30.88 -17.35 -13.19
C ARG A 591 31.24 -17.26 -11.71
N LYS A 592 31.74 -16.12 -11.24
CA LYS A 592 32.04 -15.92 -9.82
C LYS A 592 30.77 -15.90 -8.98
N HIS A 593 29.70 -15.35 -9.54
CA HIS A 593 28.38 -15.40 -8.93
C HIS A 593 27.85 -16.85 -8.87
N LEU A 594 27.99 -17.60 -9.95
CA LEU A 594 27.64 -19.02 -10.01
C LEU A 594 28.36 -19.83 -8.91
N LEU A 595 29.69 -19.73 -8.83
CA LEU A 595 30.50 -20.40 -7.80
C LEU A 595 30.07 -19.99 -6.38
N SER A 596 29.99 -18.68 -6.11
CA SER A 596 29.65 -18.18 -4.78
C SER A 596 28.21 -18.54 -4.37
N SER A 597 27.27 -18.56 -5.29
CA SER A 597 25.89 -18.98 -5.07
C SER A 597 25.80 -20.49 -4.84
N GLY A 598 26.48 -21.26 -5.67
CA GLY A 598 26.51 -22.72 -5.56
C GLY A 598 27.11 -23.18 -4.22
N TRP A 599 28.24 -22.64 -3.80
CA TRP A 599 28.85 -22.99 -2.51
C TRP A 599 27.94 -22.60 -1.32
N ARG A 600 27.25 -21.47 -1.35
CA ARG A 600 26.24 -21.12 -0.33
C ARG A 600 25.11 -22.13 -0.28
N ARG A 601 24.69 -22.67 -1.43
CA ARG A 601 23.63 -23.69 -1.51
C ARG A 601 24.11 -25.04 -0.93
N VAL A 602 25.37 -25.38 -1.07
CA VAL A 602 25.96 -26.56 -0.39
C VAL A 602 25.83 -26.46 1.14
N GLU A 603 25.81 -25.25 1.72
CA GLU A 603 25.62 -25.06 3.17
C GLU A 603 24.16 -25.26 3.62
N HIS A 604 23.17 -25.27 2.73
CA HIS A 604 21.77 -25.44 3.10
C HIS A 604 21.48 -26.80 3.73
N SER A 605 20.40 -26.87 4.52
CA SER A 605 19.81 -28.16 4.91
C SER A 605 19.07 -28.79 3.72
N PRO A 606 18.95 -30.14 3.65
CA PRO A 606 18.27 -30.80 2.52
C PRO A 606 16.86 -30.28 2.24
N ALA A 607 16.07 -30.00 3.29
CA ALA A 607 14.70 -29.49 3.15
C ALA A 607 14.65 -28.03 2.66
N ARG A 608 15.66 -27.21 2.98
CA ARG A 608 15.78 -25.84 2.48
C ARG A 608 16.21 -25.87 1.02
N GLU A 609 17.18 -26.73 0.69
CA GLU A 609 17.71 -26.83 -0.66
C GLU A 609 16.69 -27.38 -1.65
N ALA A 610 15.86 -28.35 -1.25
CA ALA A 610 14.77 -28.86 -2.08
C ALA A 610 13.81 -27.73 -2.53
N ARG A 611 13.43 -26.84 -1.60
CA ARG A 611 12.57 -25.69 -1.93
C ARG A 611 13.29 -24.66 -2.79
N PHE A 612 14.58 -24.48 -2.60
CA PHE A 612 15.38 -23.54 -3.38
C PHE A 612 15.54 -24.04 -4.81
N ALA A 613 15.87 -25.31 -5.00
CA ALA A 613 15.97 -25.94 -6.30
C ALA A 613 14.64 -25.93 -7.07
N LEU A 614 13.52 -26.14 -6.37
CA LEU A 614 12.19 -26.04 -6.97
C LEU A 614 11.87 -24.61 -7.43
N GLY A 615 12.31 -23.60 -6.68
CA GLY A 615 12.22 -22.20 -7.09
C GLY A 615 12.99 -21.92 -8.39
N GLU A 616 14.20 -22.44 -8.53
CA GLU A 616 14.99 -22.32 -9.76
C GLU A 616 14.31 -23.01 -10.96
N VAL A 617 13.63 -24.14 -10.73
CA VAL A 617 12.82 -24.79 -11.78
C VAL A 617 11.65 -23.91 -12.22
N ILE A 618 11.01 -23.22 -11.29
CA ILE A 618 9.94 -22.25 -11.61
C ILE A 618 10.52 -21.08 -12.42
N ASP A 619 11.67 -20.53 -12.01
CA ASP A 619 12.33 -19.43 -12.72
C ASP A 619 12.74 -19.84 -14.15
N ILE A 620 13.19 -21.09 -14.35
CA ILE A 620 13.49 -21.63 -15.70
C ILE A 620 12.19 -21.76 -16.52
N ALA A 621 11.12 -22.25 -15.92
CA ALA A 621 9.83 -22.36 -16.60
C ALA A 621 9.30 -20.98 -17.01
N ASP A 622 9.45 -19.96 -16.15
CA ASP A 622 9.09 -18.59 -16.44
C ASP A 622 9.92 -17.98 -17.56
N LEU A 623 11.23 -18.23 -17.58
CA LEU A 623 12.11 -17.82 -18.69
C LEU A 623 11.65 -18.43 -20.03
N ARG A 624 11.35 -19.72 -20.04
CA ARG A 624 10.85 -20.43 -21.23
C ARG A 624 9.45 -19.97 -21.63
N PHE A 625 8.60 -19.64 -20.66
CA PHE A 625 7.29 -19.02 -20.91
C PHE A 625 7.46 -17.68 -21.62
N ASP A 626 8.38 -16.82 -21.17
CA ASP A 626 8.68 -15.54 -21.79
C ASP A 626 9.23 -15.66 -23.23
N GLN A 627 9.88 -16.78 -23.54
CA GLN A 627 10.33 -17.08 -24.90
C GLN A 627 9.18 -17.59 -25.80
N LEU A 628 8.26 -18.35 -25.23
CA LEU A 628 7.15 -18.97 -25.94
C LEU A 628 5.99 -18.01 -26.16
N VAL A 629 5.71 -17.13 -25.19
CA VAL A 629 4.51 -16.27 -25.14
C VAL A 629 4.88 -14.82 -25.45
N ALA A 630 4.49 -14.32 -26.61
CA ALA A 630 4.89 -13.02 -27.15
C ALA A 630 4.57 -11.81 -26.22
N ASP A 631 3.48 -11.91 -25.43
CA ASP A 631 3.07 -10.85 -24.50
C ASP A 631 3.64 -11.02 -23.09
N ALA A 632 4.37 -12.08 -22.83
CA ALA A 632 4.91 -12.37 -21.50
C ALA A 632 6.05 -11.42 -21.12
N ASN A 633 6.84 -10.95 -22.11
CA ASN A 633 7.89 -9.96 -21.91
C ASN A 633 7.74 -8.81 -22.90
N PRO A 634 6.96 -7.77 -22.59
CA PRO A 634 6.72 -6.64 -23.48
C PRO A 634 8.00 -5.85 -23.82
N MET A 635 9.05 -5.94 -22.99
CA MET A 635 10.36 -5.32 -23.28
C MET A 635 11.07 -6.02 -24.42
N ARG A 636 11.04 -7.35 -24.42
CA ARG A 636 11.67 -8.17 -25.48
C ARG A 636 10.92 -8.03 -26.79
N ALA A 637 9.60 -8.11 -26.78
CA ALA A 637 8.75 -7.90 -27.94
C ALA A 637 8.93 -6.50 -28.56
N ALA A 638 9.11 -5.47 -27.75
CA ALA A 638 9.39 -4.11 -28.22
C ALA A 638 10.81 -3.97 -28.80
N TRP A 639 11.79 -4.69 -28.26
CA TRP A 639 13.16 -4.72 -28.77
C TRP A 639 13.24 -5.43 -30.12
N ASP A 640 12.63 -6.59 -30.24
CA ASP A 640 12.59 -7.38 -31.49
C ASP A 640 11.87 -6.60 -32.61
N ALA A 641 10.72 -5.97 -32.28
CA ALA A 641 10.02 -5.10 -33.23
C ALA A 641 10.80 -3.82 -33.61
N GLY A 642 11.77 -3.41 -32.82
CA GLY A 642 12.68 -2.29 -33.08
C GLY A 642 13.82 -2.68 -34.03
N ILE A 643 14.33 -3.91 -33.94
CA ILE A 643 15.41 -4.43 -34.77
C ILE A 643 14.95 -4.72 -36.21
N ASP A 644 13.72 -5.22 -36.39
CA ASP A 644 13.13 -5.46 -37.72
C ASP A 644 12.85 -4.17 -38.51
N ARG A 645 12.98 -2.98 -37.88
CA ARG A 645 12.83 -1.66 -38.53
C ARG A 645 14.15 -0.94 -38.83
N LEU A 646 15.28 -1.51 -38.45
CA LEU A 646 16.64 -1.04 -38.81
C LEU A 646 17.24 -1.87 -39.94
#